data_7b60799fb670952aa066d9cf3f1c9e15
#
_entry.id   7b60799fb670952aa066d9cf3f1c9e15
#
_cell.length_a   1.000
_cell.length_b   1.000
_cell.length_c   1.000
_cell.angle_alpha   90.00
_cell.angle_beta   90.00
_cell.angle_gamma   90.00
#
_symmetry.space_group_name_H-M   'P 1'
#
loop_
_entity.id
_entity.type
_entity.pdbx_description
1 polymer ?
#
loop_
_entity_poly.entity_id
_entity_poly.type
_entity_poly.pdbx_seq_one_letter_code
_entity_poly.pdbx_strand_id
1 'polypeptide(L)'
;MDLSTLMPQQRDIVTTLDRKLFVSAGAGSGKTFTLTRRILWALSPESGPFVDGLDQVLAITFTKDAAAEIRERVRAALVAEGMERAALSVDDAWISTIHGMCSRILRAHALELGIDPEFSVLEDPGDLMDLAVERVLSREGSAYGDLFGWYPLAGESAPGGFGGGTSVTSLLRVLLEKASAARNGFSDLRMLQGSVNLDGLADAYRGCMGITAGATKAAEAALAAIEAFEAGEKTVGNLIACMMACKPPRSSKNLPKEQVNLLKAEQADAFVNAYLALGSRATQQLLEIAHAVFDEYNQLKFDRSVLDNNDLLRLTYQALRDNPAMREDYGSRFKMVMIDEFQDTDQQQVDLINFLTGEGGRALCTVGDAQQSIYRFRGAEVDVFRRAQAQVEAAAACGSDAGRVVQLVKNFRSHAEILDYVAAIFDGTPQGRGGLMQGFLNLQAHDGRKDGMVATGVNRRQALLVAGGSTQERAQARAQAIARRFRELADAGQPVGGMVLLLGGMPRANMYADAFRAQGLDCVISGGSVFAQTQEAAAVRALVWTLANLADTAQGLAPLLACDMFSLGAQEFLALATAKDEQTGETRRRNIDAGLMSDKDVDGLRDLPLVDRARAVLRPALSRVGRDPLAAIARDVVNQSGWMVRLAGQGAEGRARAANVLKALDAIAEAEAQLGAAPRQVALAYDRFLEGKQAPGALNEEGGNAVRIMTVHASKGLEFPVVAVAECFSIKSGNAKLQSLRGDDGSISLVALPGQFPSARSADGAYIKGDDVAKEFKKYLGGSSAWLTSEYADDVCASDSAAGAWLAMSECETRLELQERERLLYVAMTRAREYCLLAMDAPVRSVNKQPVLDLRDDTDLTGRVLEQILPAGAALNGGMLCFEDSRRGDFELLALQDFACGDAAYTQNYSVEDGCFIGED
;
A
#
# COMPACT_ATOMS: atom_id res chain seq x y z
N MET A 1 0.84 -44.00 -3.84
CA MET A 1 0.02 -42.76 -3.77
C MET A 1 -1.26 -42.95 -4.60
N ASP A 2 -2.45 -42.74 -4.05
CA ASP A 2 -3.71 -42.92 -4.79
C ASP A 2 -4.06 -41.66 -5.64
N LEU A 3 -3.91 -41.79 -6.95
CA LEU A 3 -4.24 -40.73 -7.91
C LEU A 3 -5.74 -40.65 -8.24
N SER A 4 -6.56 -41.63 -7.80
CA SER A 4 -8.00 -41.66 -8.10
C SER A 4 -8.78 -40.59 -7.34
N THR A 5 -8.24 -40.10 -6.22
CA THR A 5 -8.81 -39.04 -5.41
C THR A 5 -8.61 -37.63 -5.99
N LEU A 6 -7.75 -37.48 -6.99
CA LEU A 6 -7.44 -36.21 -7.64
C LEU A 6 -8.43 -35.91 -8.78
N MET A 7 -8.84 -34.66 -8.89
CA MET A 7 -9.54 -34.17 -10.08
C MET A 7 -8.66 -34.35 -11.33
N PRO A 8 -9.25 -34.49 -12.54
CA PRO A 8 -8.45 -34.71 -13.75
C PRO A 8 -7.34 -33.66 -13.96
N GLN A 9 -7.63 -32.36 -13.73
CA GLN A 9 -6.64 -31.27 -13.86
C GLN A 9 -5.56 -31.35 -12.78
N GLN A 10 -5.92 -31.69 -11.54
CA GLN A 10 -4.97 -31.90 -10.46
C GLN A 10 -4.04 -33.08 -10.74
N ARG A 11 -4.61 -34.19 -11.21
CA ARG A 11 -3.85 -35.39 -11.64
C ARG A 11 -2.85 -35.02 -12.73
N ASP A 12 -3.29 -34.28 -13.72
CA ASP A 12 -2.47 -33.78 -14.80
C ASP A 12 -1.27 -32.98 -14.31
N ILE A 13 -1.49 -32.01 -13.39
CA ILE A 13 -0.43 -31.24 -12.76
C ILE A 13 0.53 -32.15 -11.98
N VAL A 14 0.02 -33.10 -11.22
CA VAL A 14 0.82 -33.99 -10.37
C VAL A 14 1.72 -34.88 -11.19
N THR A 15 1.22 -35.44 -12.30
CA THR A 15 1.92 -36.47 -13.10
C THR A 15 2.81 -35.90 -14.20
N THR A 16 2.59 -34.68 -14.68
CA THR A 16 3.40 -34.04 -15.74
C THR A 16 4.69 -33.48 -15.16
N LEU A 17 5.78 -34.23 -15.12
CA LEU A 17 7.08 -33.84 -14.54
C LEU A 17 8.13 -33.45 -15.59
N ASP A 18 7.95 -33.86 -16.85
CA ASP A 18 8.96 -33.83 -17.92
C ASP A 18 8.99 -32.54 -18.76
N ARG A 19 8.13 -31.59 -18.47
CA ARG A 19 7.99 -30.35 -19.25
C ARG A 19 7.63 -29.14 -18.40
N LYS A 20 7.82 -27.94 -18.97
CA LYS A 20 7.42 -26.67 -18.34
C LYS A 20 5.89 -26.65 -18.16
N LEU A 21 5.44 -26.38 -16.93
CA LEU A 21 4.04 -26.35 -16.59
C LEU A 21 3.63 -24.97 -16.08
N PHE A 22 2.61 -24.39 -16.70
CA PHE A 22 1.99 -23.15 -16.22
C PHE A 22 0.58 -23.46 -15.71
N VAL A 23 0.32 -23.19 -14.44
CA VAL A 23 -0.94 -23.48 -13.78
C VAL A 23 -1.64 -22.18 -13.41
N SER A 24 -2.73 -21.88 -14.13
CA SER A 24 -3.65 -20.81 -13.75
C SER A 24 -4.68 -21.37 -12.77
N ALA A 25 -4.59 -20.99 -11.52
CA ALA A 25 -5.34 -21.65 -10.44
C ALA A 25 -6.10 -20.61 -9.61
N GLY A 26 -7.41 -20.57 -9.76
CA GLY A 26 -8.26 -19.61 -9.05
C GLY A 26 -8.26 -19.76 -7.53
N ALA A 27 -8.90 -18.81 -6.85
CA ALA A 27 -9.07 -18.84 -5.40
C ALA A 27 -9.74 -20.16 -4.94
N GLY A 28 -9.24 -20.76 -3.86
CA GLY A 28 -9.86 -21.96 -3.28
C GLY A 28 -9.83 -23.22 -4.15
N SER A 29 -9.00 -23.27 -5.22
CA SER A 29 -8.91 -24.43 -6.15
C SER A 29 -8.02 -25.58 -5.67
N GLY A 30 -7.42 -25.47 -4.47
CA GLY A 30 -6.56 -26.50 -3.90
C GLY A 30 -5.13 -26.47 -4.43
N LYS A 31 -4.58 -25.29 -4.76
CA LYS A 31 -3.18 -25.08 -5.22
C LYS A 31 -2.16 -25.81 -4.35
N THR A 32 -2.09 -25.47 -3.09
CA THR A 32 -1.09 -26.01 -2.14
C THR A 32 -1.22 -27.53 -1.99
N PHE A 33 -2.45 -28.05 -1.95
CA PHE A 33 -2.71 -29.50 -1.96
C PHE A 33 -2.12 -30.16 -3.21
N THR A 34 -2.36 -29.60 -4.39
CA THR A 34 -1.87 -30.15 -5.66
C THR A 34 -0.34 -30.11 -5.74
N LEU A 35 0.30 -29.01 -5.27
CA LEU A 35 1.76 -28.89 -5.22
C LEU A 35 2.39 -29.92 -4.26
N THR A 36 1.80 -30.11 -3.08
CA THR A 36 2.25 -31.13 -2.13
C THR A 36 2.21 -32.53 -2.77
N ARG A 37 1.10 -32.87 -3.45
CA ARG A 37 0.96 -34.17 -4.15
C ARG A 37 1.94 -34.34 -5.30
N ARG A 38 2.30 -33.22 -5.98
CA ARG A 38 3.31 -33.26 -7.04
C ARG A 38 4.71 -33.56 -6.49
N ILE A 39 5.10 -33.03 -5.33
CA ILE A 39 6.38 -33.37 -4.68
C ILE A 39 6.40 -34.88 -4.32
N LEU A 40 5.33 -35.36 -3.70
CA LEU A 40 5.22 -36.80 -3.36
C LEU A 40 5.32 -37.68 -4.58
N TRP A 41 4.63 -37.34 -5.66
CA TRP A 41 4.67 -38.10 -6.91
C TRP A 41 6.08 -38.14 -7.50
N ALA A 42 6.79 -37.03 -7.50
CA ALA A 42 8.17 -36.96 -8.01
C ALA A 42 9.15 -37.84 -7.24
N LEU A 43 8.91 -38.09 -5.94
CA LEU A 43 9.69 -38.96 -5.06
C LEU A 43 9.20 -40.44 -5.13
N SER A 44 7.99 -40.69 -5.66
CA SER A 44 7.37 -42.01 -5.62
C SER A 44 8.08 -42.97 -6.55
N PRO A 45 8.30 -44.23 -6.15
CA PRO A 45 8.74 -45.29 -7.06
C PRO A 45 7.80 -45.52 -8.26
N GLU A 46 6.51 -45.19 -8.13
CA GLU A 46 5.50 -45.32 -9.17
C GLU A 46 5.69 -44.35 -10.34
N SER A 47 6.32 -43.20 -10.11
CA SER A 47 6.71 -42.24 -11.16
C SER A 47 8.01 -42.63 -11.88
N GLY A 48 8.72 -43.65 -11.39
CA GLY A 48 10.07 -44.06 -11.83
C GLY A 48 11.14 -43.10 -11.29
N PRO A 49 11.32 -42.93 -10.00
CA PRO A 49 11.50 -41.72 -9.24
C PRO A 49 12.14 -40.59 -10.07
N PHE A 50 11.44 -39.47 -10.19
CA PHE A 50 11.88 -38.33 -10.98
C PHE A 50 13.00 -37.55 -10.28
N VAL A 51 12.94 -37.49 -8.94
CA VAL A 51 13.96 -36.92 -8.04
C VAL A 51 14.45 -37.97 -7.04
N ASP A 52 15.74 -37.93 -6.70
CA ASP A 52 16.34 -38.85 -5.74
C ASP A 52 16.12 -38.44 -4.28
N GLY A 53 15.92 -37.14 -4.08
CA GLY A 53 15.69 -36.56 -2.75
C GLY A 53 15.11 -35.14 -2.83
N LEU A 54 14.74 -34.60 -1.67
CA LEU A 54 14.19 -33.25 -1.54
C LEU A 54 15.22 -32.14 -1.82
N ASP A 55 16.50 -32.43 -1.78
CA ASP A 55 17.59 -31.52 -2.15
C ASP A 55 17.60 -31.17 -3.66
N GLN A 56 16.93 -31.97 -4.50
CA GLN A 56 16.74 -31.74 -5.94
C GLN A 56 15.41 -31.01 -6.25
N VAL A 57 14.63 -30.65 -5.22
CA VAL A 57 13.37 -29.94 -5.33
C VAL A 57 13.52 -28.52 -4.81
N LEU A 58 13.25 -27.52 -5.65
CA LEU A 58 13.16 -26.13 -5.25
C LEU A 58 11.67 -25.71 -5.28
N ALA A 59 11.12 -25.35 -4.14
CA ALA A 59 9.77 -24.82 -4.01
C ALA A 59 9.78 -23.41 -3.41
N ILE A 60 9.36 -22.45 -4.19
CA ILE A 60 9.37 -21.03 -3.83
C ILE A 60 7.95 -20.56 -3.52
N THR A 61 7.78 -19.85 -2.41
CA THR A 61 6.54 -19.20 -2.00
C THR A 61 6.75 -17.73 -1.73
N PHE A 62 5.66 -16.99 -1.57
CA PHE A 62 5.74 -15.55 -1.32
C PHE A 62 6.00 -15.20 0.16
N THR A 63 5.49 -15.99 1.12
CA THR A 63 5.61 -15.71 2.56
C THR A 63 6.33 -16.82 3.32
N LYS A 64 6.98 -16.47 4.44
CA LYS A 64 7.63 -17.43 5.36
C LYS A 64 6.60 -18.44 5.90
N ASP A 65 5.39 -17.99 6.22
CA ASP A 65 4.30 -18.86 6.74
C ASP A 65 3.83 -19.87 5.69
N ALA A 66 3.65 -19.45 4.42
CA ALA A 66 3.30 -20.36 3.34
C ALA A 66 4.39 -21.42 3.12
N ALA A 67 5.67 -21.04 3.22
CA ALA A 67 6.77 -22.01 3.14
C ALA A 67 6.75 -23.01 4.32
N ALA A 68 6.47 -22.54 5.52
CA ALA A 68 6.33 -23.39 6.70
C ALA A 68 5.14 -24.37 6.54
N GLU A 69 3.99 -23.87 6.08
CA GLU A 69 2.80 -24.68 5.81
C GLU A 69 3.07 -25.77 4.76
N ILE A 70 3.77 -25.44 3.66
CA ILE A 70 4.13 -26.44 2.64
C ILE A 70 5.07 -27.48 3.24
N ARG A 71 6.09 -27.10 4.03
CA ARG A 71 6.98 -28.06 4.68
C ARG A 71 6.22 -29.01 5.60
N GLU A 72 5.30 -28.48 6.42
CA GLU A 72 4.50 -29.31 7.33
C GLU A 72 3.59 -30.28 6.56
N ARG A 73 2.91 -29.80 5.52
CA ARG A 73 2.04 -30.64 4.68
C ARG A 73 2.81 -31.71 3.91
N VAL A 74 4.00 -31.36 3.38
CA VAL A 74 4.89 -32.33 2.71
C VAL A 74 5.36 -33.38 3.70
N ARG A 75 5.80 -32.98 4.91
CA ARG A 75 6.21 -33.92 5.96
C ARG A 75 5.10 -34.87 6.36
N ALA A 76 3.91 -34.33 6.65
CA ALA A 76 2.77 -35.16 7.03
C ALA A 76 2.38 -36.15 5.91
N ALA A 77 2.41 -35.69 4.66
CA ALA A 77 2.07 -36.52 3.52
C ALA A 77 3.14 -37.60 3.24
N LEU A 78 4.44 -37.31 3.40
CA LEU A 78 5.52 -38.31 3.29
C LEU A 78 5.41 -39.38 4.36
N VAL A 79 5.12 -39.00 5.61
CA VAL A 79 4.87 -39.98 6.70
C VAL A 79 3.66 -40.84 6.37
N ALA A 80 2.57 -40.28 5.87
CA ALA A 80 1.37 -41.03 5.52
C ALA A 80 1.60 -42.07 4.39
N GLU A 81 2.54 -41.82 3.47
CA GLU A 81 2.94 -42.70 2.40
C GLU A 81 4.12 -43.61 2.78
N GLY A 82 4.55 -43.63 4.06
CA GLY A 82 5.63 -44.52 4.55
C GLY A 82 7.05 -44.09 4.14
N MET A 83 7.23 -42.84 3.66
CA MET A 83 8.52 -42.28 3.24
C MET A 83 9.24 -41.54 4.41
N GLU A 84 9.43 -42.23 5.53
CA GLU A 84 9.95 -41.61 6.78
C GLU A 84 11.33 -40.93 6.62
N ARG A 85 12.23 -41.53 5.80
CA ARG A 85 13.56 -40.92 5.56
C ARG A 85 13.46 -39.60 4.83
N ALA A 86 12.59 -39.48 3.84
CA ALA A 86 12.34 -38.23 3.13
C ALA A 86 11.66 -37.20 4.04
N ALA A 87 10.80 -37.64 4.96
CA ALA A 87 10.17 -36.77 5.93
C ALA A 87 11.16 -36.09 6.88
N LEU A 88 12.25 -36.78 7.26
CA LEU A 88 13.32 -36.20 8.09
C LEU A 88 14.15 -35.13 7.37
N SER A 89 14.25 -35.20 6.04
CA SER A 89 15.04 -34.20 5.25
C SER A 89 14.23 -32.98 4.81
N VAL A 90 12.97 -32.83 5.24
CA VAL A 90 12.12 -31.68 4.85
C VAL A 90 12.67 -30.34 5.35
N ASP A 91 13.34 -30.31 6.52
CA ASP A 91 13.90 -29.07 7.06
C ASP A 91 15.11 -28.56 6.25
N ASP A 92 15.86 -29.47 5.65
CA ASP A 92 16.99 -29.17 4.76
C ASP A 92 16.60 -28.92 3.31
N ALA A 93 15.32 -29.17 2.96
CA ALA A 93 14.80 -28.97 1.62
C ALA A 93 14.85 -27.50 1.19
N TRP A 94 14.87 -27.26 -0.12
CA TRP A 94 14.81 -25.91 -0.69
C TRP A 94 13.35 -25.44 -0.83
N ILE A 95 12.60 -25.47 0.30
CA ILE A 95 11.23 -24.99 0.41
C ILE A 95 11.25 -23.69 1.22
N SER A 96 11.23 -22.55 0.55
CA SER A 96 11.42 -21.25 1.20
C SER A 96 10.82 -20.09 0.39
N THR A 97 10.91 -18.88 0.90
CA THR A 97 10.69 -17.68 0.08
C THR A 97 11.86 -17.47 -0.87
N ILE A 98 11.64 -16.65 -1.91
CA ILE A 98 12.71 -16.33 -2.87
C ILE A 98 13.92 -15.67 -2.16
N HIS A 99 13.66 -14.77 -1.20
CA HIS A 99 14.72 -14.14 -0.39
C HIS A 99 15.45 -15.15 0.50
N GLY A 100 14.73 -16.11 1.06
CA GLY A 100 15.35 -17.21 1.84
C GLY A 100 16.26 -18.10 0.97
N MET A 101 15.85 -18.41 -0.25
CA MET A 101 16.67 -19.09 -1.23
C MET A 101 17.93 -18.28 -1.57
N CYS A 102 17.78 -16.99 -1.90
CA CYS A 102 18.90 -16.08 -2.19
C CYS A 102 19.89 -16.01 -1.01
N SER A 103 19.38 -15.82 0.20
CA SER A 103 20.23 -15.82 1.41
C SER A 103 21.02 -17.11 1.57
N ARG A 104 20.42 -18.28 1.30
CA ARG A 104 21.10 -19.58 1.36
C ARG A 104 22.18 -19.71 0.29
N ILE A 105 21.93 -19.24 -0.95
CA ILE A 105 22.93 -19.23 -2.03
C ILE A 105 24.09 -18.30 -1.66
N LEU A 106 23.80 -17.05 -1.25
CA LEU A 106 24.83 -16.07 -0.88
C LEU A 106 25.69 -16.54 0.28
N ARG A 107 25.13 -17.17 1.30
CA ARG A 107 25.89 -17.74 2.42
C ARG A 107 26.79 -18.90 1.98
N ALA A 108 26.33 -19.76 1.09
CA ALA A 108 27.11 -20.87 0.56
C ALA A 108 28.34 -20.40 -0.22
N HIS A 109 28.26 -19.23 -0.89
CA HIS A 109 29.30 -18.67 -1.74
C HIS A 109 29.89 -17.35 -1.20
N ALA A 110 29.66 -17.06 0.09
CA ALA A 110 29.96 -15.75 0.68
C ALA A 110 31.43 -15.32 0.49
N LEU A 111 32.38 -16.24 0.69
CA LEU A 111 33.80 -15.96 0.54
C LEU A 111 34.19 -15.65 -0.91
N GLU A 112 33.58 -16.34 -1.88
CA GLU A 112 33.82 -16.12 -3.30
C GLU A 112 33.27 -14.75 -3.77
N LEU A 113 32.16 -14.32 -3.14
CA LEU A 113 31.46 -13.08 -3.45
C LEU A 113 31.97 -11.87 -2.62
N GLY A 114 32.90 -12.09 -1.69
CA GLY A 114 33.39 -11.03 -0.80
C GLY A 114 32.36 -10.52 0.20
N ILE A 115 31.41 -11.37 0.59
CA ILE A 115 30.33 -11.07 1.53
C ILE A 115 30.65 -11.76 2.87
N ASP A 116 30.27 -11.12 3.98
CA ASP A 116 30.37 -11.75 5.31
C ASP A 116 29.42 -12.98 5.36
N PRO A 117 29.90 -14.20 5.64
CA PRO A 117 29.07 -15.39 5.76
C PRO A 117 27.97 -15.28 6.84
N GLU A 118 28.23 -14.48 7.87
CA GLU A 118 27.33 -14.27 9.00
C GLU A 118 26.46 -13.03 8.85
N PHE A 119 26.36 -12.46 7.65
CA PHE A 119 25.51 -11.30 7.44
C PHE A 119 24.09 -11.51 7.99
N SER A 120 23.53 -10.47 8.59
CA SER A 120 22.12 -10.46 8.97
C SER A 120 21.25 -9.84 7.88
N VAL A 121 19.97 -10.24 7.85
CA VAL A 121 19.01 -9.69 6.89
C VAL A 121 18.24 -8.56 7.53
N LEU A 122 18.34 -7.36 6.95
CA LEU A 122 17.64 -6.17 7.39
C LEU A 122 16.19 -6.22 6.87
N GLU A 123 15.24 -6.47 7.77
CA GLU A 123 13.81 -6.56 7.39
C GLU A 123 13.20 -5.18 7.09
N ASP A 124 13.61 -4.14 7.82
CA ASP A 124 13.22 -2.75 7.56
C ASP A 124 14.45 -1.88 7.27
N PRO A 125 14.68 -1.49 6.02
CA PRO A 125 15.81 -0.65 5.64
C PRO A 125 15.63 0.84 5.98
N GLY A 126 14.43 1.28 6.39
CA GLY A 126 14.05 2.69 6.54
C GLY A 126 14.99 3.48 7.43
N ASP A 127 15.34 2.94 8.60
CA ASP A 127 16.22 3.61 9.56
C ASP A 127 17.62 3.84 9.02
N LEU A 128 18.15 2.86 8.28
CA LEU A 128 19.48 2.96 7.72
C LEU A 128 19.52 3.92 6.52
N MET A 129 18.44 3.93 5.73
CA MET A 129 18.27 4.90 4.66
C MET A 129 18.19 6.33 5.21
N ASP A 130 17.43 6.55 6.28
CA ASP A 130 17.32 7.87 6.90
C ASP A 130 18.65 8.35 7.51
N LEU A 131 19.40 7.44 8.12
CA LEU A 131 20.73 7.76 8.62
C LEU A 131 21.68 8.16 7.48
N ALA A 132 21.60 7.49 6.34
CA ALA A 132 22.38 7.83 5.15
C ALA A 132 22.00 9.23 4.65
N VAL A 133 20.70 9.52 4.55
CA VAL A 133 20.17 10.84 4.16
C VAL A 133 20.66 11.92 5.11
N GLU A 134 20.55 11.71 6.43
CA GLU A 134 21.00 12.68 7.45
C GLU A 134 22.49 12.96 7.35
N ARG A 135 23.34 11.93 7.21
CA ARG A 135 24.80 12.08 7.10
C ARG A 135 25.21 12.86 5.86
N VAL A 136 24.63 12.52 4.69
CA VAL A 136 24.98 13.18 3.44
C VAL A 136 24.48 14.62 3.43
N LEU A 137 23.22 14.87 3.87
CA LEU A 137 22.69 16.23 3.97
C LEU A 137 23.50 17.11 4.93
N SER A 138 23.95 16.55 6.06
CA SER A 138 24.78 17.30 7.03
C SER A 138 26.17 17.60 6.49
N ARG A 139 26.77 16.70 5.70
CA ARG A 139 28.10 16.85 5.13
C ARG A 139 28.13 17.74 3.90
N GLU A 140 27.19 17.56 2.99
CA GLU A 140 27.21 18.11 1.62
C GLU A 140 26.03 19.03 1.33
N GLY A 141 24.98 19.08 2.18
CA GLY A 141 23.73 19.80 1.89
C GLY A 141 23.91 21.27 1.51
N SER A 142 24.94 21.95 2.06
CA SER A 142 25.22 23.36 1.73
C SER A 142 25.64 23.58 0.25
N ALA A 143 26.10 22.53 -0.46
CA ALA A 143 26.45 22.60 -1.88
C ALA A 143 25.22 22.60 -2.81
N TYR A 144 24.06 22.18 -2.30
CA TYR A 144 22.83 21.98 -3.06
C TYR A 144 21.77 23.07 -2.83
N GLY A 145 22.19 24.32 -2.78
CA GLY A 145 21.32 25.47 -2.46
C GLY A 145 20.11 25.63 -3.42
N ASP A 146 20.29 25.36 -4.71
CA ASP A 146 19.21 25.42 -5.70
C ASP A 146 18.14 24.37 -5.44
N LEU A 147 18.53 23.16 -5.01
CA LEU A 147 17.61 22.08 -4.65
C LEU A 147 16.59 22.50 -3.61
N PHE A 148 17.04 23.15 -2.53
CA PHE A 148 16.16 23.57 -1.43
C PHE A 148 15.24 24.74 -1.80
N GLY A 149 15.55 25.48 -2.86
CA GLY A 149 14.64 26.47 -3.44
C GLY A 149 13.44 25.84 -4.17
N TRP A 150 13.59 24.63 -4.69
CA TRP A 150 12.57 23.93 -5.47
C TRP A 150 11.89 22.81 -4.68
N TYR A 151 12.55 22.23 -3.69
CA TYR A 151 12.07 21.13 -2.87
C TYR A 151 12.28 21.45 -1.40
N PRO A 152 11.22 21.45 -0.56
CA PRO A 152 11.36 21.78 0.86
C PRO A 152 12.14 20.69 1.61
N LEU A 153 12.84 21.06 2.66
CA LEU A 153 13.37 20.13 3.67
C LEU A 153 12.21 19.50 4.48
N ALA A 154 12.48 18.38 5.15
CA ALA A 154 11.49 17.69 5.96
C ALA A 154 10.80 18.61 6.99
N GLY A 155 9.50 18.51 7.14
CA GLY A 155 8.70 19.16 8.17
C GLY A 155 8.11 20.54 7.81
N GLU A 156 8.52 21.17 6.74
CA GLU A 156 7.88 22.40 6.27
C GLU A 156 6.74 22.08 5.28
N SER A 157 5.51 22.19 5.75
CA SER A 157 4.36 22.32 4.86
C SER A 157 4.46 23.70 4.21
N ALA A 158 5.00 23.78 3.00
CA ALA A 158 5.05 25.04 2.28
C ALA A 158 3.63 25.60 2.12
N PRO A 159 3.38 26.87 2.49
CA PRO A 159 2.10 27.51 2.22
C PRO A 159 1.78 27.41 0.72
N GLY A 160 0.62 26.86 0.35
CA GLY A 160 0.19 26.69 -1.05
C GLY A 160 0.72 25.43 -1.74
N GLY A 161 1.41 24.53 -1.05
CA GLY A 161 1.87 23.26 -1.60
C GLY A 161 0.70 22.35 -2.03
N PHE A 162 0.86 21.69 -3.18
CA PHE A 162 -0.03 20.61 -3.61
C PHE A 162 0.05 19.48 -2.59
N GLY A 163 -0.94 19.29 -1.76
CA GLY A 163 -1.17 18.25 -0.77
C GLY A 163 0.03 17.50 -0.24
N GLY A 164 0.24 17.49 1.08
CA GLY A 164 1.23 16.72 1.83
C GLY A 164 2.64 16.82 1.27
N GLY A 165 3.45 17.74 1.81
CA GLY A 165 4.74 18.14 1.26
C GLY A 165 5.66 16.98 0.93
N THR A 166 6.00 16.84 -0.35
CA THR A 166 7.08 15.98 -0.78
C THR A 166 8.40 16.69 -0.46
N SER A 167 8.99 16.34 0.65
CA SER A 167 10.27 16.89 1.10
C SER A 167 11.43 16.26 0.32
N VAL A 168 12.60 16.92 0.30
CA VAL A 168 13.84 16.34 -0.24
C VAL A 168 14.09 14.96 0.37
N THR A 169 13.94 14.81 1.67
CA THR A 169 14.15 13.53 2.37
C THR A 169 13.23 12.42 1.88
N SER A 170 11.94 12.73 1.64
CA SER A 170 11.01 11.74 1.10
C SER A 170 11.31 11.35 -0.35
N LEU A 171 11.74 12.31 -1.18
CA LEU A 171 12.16 12.03 -2.57
C LEU A 171 13.43 11.19 -2.60
N LEU A 172 14.43 11.50 -1.76
CA LEU A 172 15.65 10.71 -1.64
C LEU A 172 15.34 9.27 -1.25
N ARG A 173 14.44 9.06 -0.28
CA ARG A 173 14.01 7.71 0.12
C ARG A 173 13.39 6.94 -1.05
N VAL A 174 12.47 7.56 -1.80
CA VAL A 174 11.86 6.93 -2.99
C VAL A 174 12.90 6.61 -4.06
N LEU A 175 13.86 7.49 -4.30
CA LEU A 175 14.95 7.24 -5.25
C LEU A 175 15.86 6.09 -4.79
N LEU A 176 16.17 6.01 -3.49
CA LEU A 176 16.93 4.91 -2.91
C LEU A 176 16.19 3.57 -3.07
N GLU A 177 14.91 3.53 -2.75
CA GLU A 177 14.09 2.33 -2.91
C GLU A 177 14.09 1.85 -4.37
N LYS A 178 13.93 2.78 -5.33
CA LYS A 178 13.97 2.46 -6.76
C LYS A 178 15.35 1.98 -7.21
N ALA A 179 16.42 2.63 -6.76
CA ALA A 179 17.79 2.24 -7.06
C ALA A 179 18.13 0.86 -6.47
N SER A 180 17.72 0.60 -5.23
CA SER A 180 17.94 -0.70 -4.58
C SER A 180 17.21 -1.84 -5.29
N ALA A 181 16.02 -1.56 -5.85
CA ALA A 181 15.21 -2.52 -6.61
C ALA A 181 15.64 -2.66 -8.08
N ALA A 182 16.54 -1.81 -8.58
CA ALA A 182 17.04 -1.86 -9.96
C ALA A 182 18.18 -2.88 -10.11
N ARG A 183 18.31 -3.49 -11.29
CA ARG A 183 19.32 -4.52 -11.57
C ARG A 183 20.76 -4.04 -11.40
N ASN A 184 21.04 -2.82 -11.90
CA ASN A 184 22.36 -2.20 -11.85
C ASN A 184 22.38 -1.01 -10.87
N GLY A 185 21.47 -0.97 -9.92
CA GLY A 185 21.38 0.09 -8.94
C GLY A 185 21.03 1.44 -9.55
N PHE A 186 21.72 2.47 -9.10
CA PHE A 186 21.46 3.85 -9.51
C PHE A 186 21.68 4.11 -11.01
N SER A 187 22.49 3.29 -11.68
CA SER A 187 22.80 3.43 -13.13
C SER A 187 21.57 3.22 -14.02
N ASP A 188 20.54 2.51 -13.54
CA ASP A 188 19.33 2.25 -14.30
C ASP A 188 18.33 3.42 -14.23
N LEU A 189 18.57 4.42 -13.38
CA LEU A 189 17.69 5.57 -13.18
C LEU A 189 18.03 6.69 -14.16
N ARG A 190 17.02 7.14 -14.91
CA ARG A 190 17.13 8.27 -15.85
C ARG A 190 16.10 9.34 -15.51
N MET A 191 16.56 10.56 -15.23
CA MET A 191 15.67 11.70 -15.05
C MET A 191 15.43 12.38 -16.40
N LEU A 192 14.16 12.48 -16.81
CA LEU A 192 13.75 13.19 -18.01
C LEU A 192 13.78 14.69 -17.72
N GLN A 193 14.34 15.45 -18.68
CA GLN A 193 14.49 16.90 -18.59
C GLN A 193 13.41 17.60 -19.43
N GLY A 194 12.92 18.73 -18.96
CA GLY A 194 12.08 19.61 -19.77
C GLY A 194 12.89 20.40 -20.79
N SER A 195 12.19 21.00 -21.72
CA SER A 195 12.77 21.93 -22.72
C SER A 195 11.97 23.24 -22.76
N VAL A 196 12.65 24.34 -23.04
CA VAL A 196 11.98 25.62 -23.28
C VAL A 196 11.73 25.75 -24.77
N ASN A 197 10.56 25.35 -25.22
CA ASN A 197 10.07 25.51 -26.59
C ASN A 197 8.59 25.87 -26.56
N LEU A 198 8.25 27.05 -27.07
CA LEU A 198 6.87 27.55 -27.15
C LEU A 198 6.37 27.67 -28.60
N ASP A 199 7.09 27.15 -29.60
CA ASP A 199 6.76 27.29 -31.02
C ASP A 199 5.40 26.67 -31.34
N GLY A 200 5.12 25.44 -30.89
CA GLY A 200 3.84 24.76 -31.08
C GLY A 200 2.66 25.54 -30.48
N LEU A 201 2.88 26.09 -29.27
CA LEU A 201 1.89 26.94 -28.63
C LEU A 201 1.67 28.25 -29.43
N ALA A 202 2.73 28.88 -29.91
CA ALA A 202 2.63 30.06 -30.77
C ALA A 202 1.85 29.77 -32.06
N ASP A 203 2.09 28.63 -32.73
CA ASP A 203 1.37 28.18 -33.91
C ASP A 203 -0.10 27.93 -33.63
N ALA A 204 -0.43 27.28 -32.51
CA ALA A 204 -1.82 27.08 -32.09
C ALA A 204 -2.56 28.39 -31.86
N TYR A 205 -1.91 29.42 -31.29
CA TYR A 205 -2.49 30.75 -31.19
C TYR A 205 -2.61 31.47 -32.54
N ARG A 206 -1.62 31.35 -33.45
CA ARG A 206 -1.73 31.86 -34.84
C ARG A 206 -2.95 31.27 -35.54
N GLY A 207 -3.24 29.96 -35.31
CA GLY A 207 -4.43 29.32 -35.83
C GLY A 207 -5.77 29.89 -35.32
N CYS A 208 -5.74 30.65 -34.20
CA CYS A 208 -6.92 31.32 -33.65
C CYS A 208 -7.15 32.74 -34.23
N MET A 209 -6.18 33.29 -34.99
CA MET A 209 -6.29 34.62 -35.59
C MET A 209 -7.36 34.70 -36.65
N GLY A 210 -8.13 35.76 -36.64
CA GLY A 210 -9.18 36.01 -37.64
C GLY A 210 -10.49 35.24 -37.50
N ILE A 211 -10.57 34.26 -36.56
CA ILE A 211 -11.80 33.45 -36.38
C ILE A 211 -12.93 34.28 -35.76
N THR A 212 -12.63 34.99 -34.69
CA THR A 212 -13.53 35.94 -34.00
C THR A 212 -12.73 37.10 -33.42
N ALA A 213 -13.35 38.24 -33.17
CA ALA A 213 -12.65 39.36 -32.53
C ALA A 213 -12.06 38.99 -31.15
N GLY A 214 -12.76 38.18 -30.38
CA GLY A 214 -12.26 37.68 -29.07
C GLY A 214 -11.13 36.69 -29.19
N ALA A 215 -11.15 35.81 -30.18
CA ALA A 215 -10.09 34.84 -30.44
C ALA A 215 -8.83 35.55 -30.96
N THR A 216 -8.96 36.53 -31.85
CA THR A 216 -7.87 37.33 -32.36
C THR A 216 -7.18 38.13 -31.24
N LYS A 217 -7.94 38.80 -30.39
CA LYS A 217 -7.42 39.54 -29.24
C LYS A 217 -6.67 38.65 -28.26
N ALA A 218 -7.19 37.44 -28.01
CA ALA A 218 -6.52 36.47 -27.15
C ALA A 218 -5.22 35.96 -27.76
N ALA A 219 -5.22 35.71 -29.08
CA ALA A 219 -4.05 35.27 -29.83
C ALA A 219 -2.96 36.34 -29.89
N GLU A 220 -3.30 37.62 -30.19
CA GLU A 220 -2.36 38.73 -30.17
C GLU A 220 -1.68 38.91 -28.81
N ALA A 221 -2.46 38.88 -27.73
CA ALA A 221 -1.91 39.00 -26.38
C ALA A 221 -0.97 37.81 -26.02
N ALA A 222 -1.34 36.59 -26.41
CA ALA A 222 -0.55 35.39 -26.16
C ALA A 222 0.76 35.38 -26.96
N LEU A 223 0.69 35.71 -28.27
CA LEU A 223 1.87 35.78 -29.14
C LEU A 223 2.87 36.84 -28.66
N ALA A 224 2.40 38.04 -28.28
CA ALA A 224 3.26 39.07 -27.71
C ALA A 224 3.92 38.64 -26.40
N ALA A 225 3.22 37.89 -25.55
CA ALA A 225 3.77 37.36 -24.30
C ALA A 225 4.77 36.24 -24.54
N ILE A 226 4.55 35.34 -25.49
CA ILE A 226 5.47 34.30 -25.91
C ILE A 226 6.75 34.94 -26.45
N GLU A 227 6.64 35.89 -27.38
CA GLU A 227 7.78 36.62 -27.95
C GLU A 227 8.60 37.35 -26.85
N ALA A 228 7.91 37.99 -25.90
CA ALA A 228 8.58 38.66 -24.76
C ALA A 228 9.31 37.64 -23.83
N PHE A 229 8.73 36.50 -23.62
CA PHE A 229 9.38 35.42 -22.83
C PHE A 229 10.56 34.84 -23.61
N GLU A 230 10.46 34.59 -24.92
CA GLU A 230 11.54 34.06 -25.74
C GLU A 230 12.73 35.03 -25.85
N ALA A 231 12.46 36.32 -25.99
CA ALA A 231 13.48 37.36 -26.06
C ALA A 231 14.09 37.74 -24.70
N GLY A 232 13.38 37.47 -23.60
CA GLY A 232 13.77 37.83 -22.25
C GLY A 232 14.59 36.80 -21.51
N GLU A 233 14.92 37.10 -20.25
CA GLU A 233 15.57 36.17 -19.33
C GLU A 233 14.61 35.02 -18.99
N LYS A 234 15.10 33.77 -19.05
CA LYS A 234 14.33 32.54 -18.78
C LYS A 234 14.22 32.34 -17.27
N THR A 235 13.30 33.06 -16.64
CA THR A 235 13.00 32.96 -15.21
C THR A 235 11.59 32.40 -14.98
N VAL A 236 11.37 31.82 -13.78
CA VAL A 236 10.03 31.37 -13.36
C VAL A 236 9.03 32.52 -13.40
N GLY A 237 9.44 33.74 -12.98
CA GLY A 237 8.59 34.92 -13.01
C GLY A 237 8.13 35.31 -14.43
N ASN A 238 9.04 35.29 -15.37
CA ASN A 238 8.71 35.59 -16.76
C ASN A 238 7.85 34.50 -17.41
N LEU A 239 8.09 33.22 -17.07
CA LEU A 239 7.23 32.11 -17.50
C LEU A 239 5.80 32.28 -16.97
N ILE A 240 5.62 32.62 -15.70
CA ILE A 240 4.30 32.86 -15.09
C ILE A 240 3.62 34.07 -15.75
N ALA A 241 4.33 35.14 -16.01
CA ALA A 241 3.77 36.29 -16.72
C ALA A 241 3.25 35.90 -18.12
N CYS A 242 4.02 35.08 -18.85
CA CYS A 242 3.61 34.55 -20.14
C CYS A 242 2.37 33.65 -19.99
N MET A 243 2.35 32.71 -19.05
CA MET A 243 1.19 31.86 -18.78
C MET A 243 -0.09 32.66 -18.48
N MET A 244 0.02 33.70 -17.66
CA MET A 244 -1.13 34.54 -17.30
C MET A 244 -1.66 35.34 -18.48
N ALA A 245 -0.84 35.72 -19.45
CA ALA A 245 -1.22 36.40 -20.68
C ALA A 245 -1.83 35.43 -21.70
N CYS A 246 -1.41 34.19 -21.72
CA CYS A 246 -1.88 33.15 -22.64
C CYS A 246 -3.25 32.58 -22.21
N LYS A 247 -4.29 33.45 -22.26
CA LYS A 247 -5.67 33.04 -21.91
C LYS A 247 -6.33 32.41 -23.12
N PRO A 248 -6.82 31.14 -23.03
CA PRO A 248 -7.52 30.53 -24.15
C PRO A 248 -8.79 31.31 -24.52
N PRO A 249 -9.10 31.49 -25.80
CA PRO A 249 -10.33 32.14 -26.23
C PRO A 249 -11.56 31.33 -25.82
N ARG A 250 -12.72 31.98 -25.70
CA ARG A 250 -13.98 31.29 -25.45
C ARG A 250 -14.43 30.53 -26.73
N SER A 251 -14.92 29.32 -26.54
CA SER A 251 -15.53 28.56 -27.64
C SER A 251 -16.76 29.27 -28.22
N SER A 252 -16.96 29.12 -29.51
CA SER A 252 -18.07 29.70 -30.24
C SER A 252 -18.43 28.79 -31.44
N LYS A 253 -19.49 29.15 -32.21
CA LYS A 253 -19.86 28.43 -33.42
C LYS A 253 -18.69 28.30 -34.41
N ASN A 254 -17.86 29.33 -34.52
CA ASN A 254 -16.71 29.38 -35.44
C ASN A 254 -15.39 28.89 -34.81
N LEU A 255 -15.34 28.76 -33.48
CA LEU A 255 -14.23 28.20 -32.74
C LEU A 255 -14.77 27.08 -31.84
N PRO A 256 -14.83 25.84 -32.32
CA PRO A 256 -15.35 24.69 -31.55
C PRO A 256 -14.62 24.44 -30.24
N LYS A 257 -15.32 23.77 -29.34
CA LYS A 257 -14.75 23.45 -28.02
C LYS A 257 -13.52 22.54 -28.12
N GLU A 258 -13.49 21.67 -29.11
CA GLU A 258 -12.39 20.77 -29.44
C GLU A 258 -11.10 21.54 -29.75
N GLN A 259 -11.17 22.57 -30.61
CA GLN A 259 -9.99 23.41 -30.91
C GLN A 259 -9.50 24.21 -29.71
N VAL A 260 -10.42 24.68 -28.85
CA VAL A 260 -10.03 25.32 -27.58
C VAL A 260 -9.37 24.33 -26.62
N ASN A 261 -9.80 23.09 -26.64
CA ASN A 261 -9.21 22.04 -25.82
C ASN A 261 -7.81 21.65 -26.32
N LEU A 262 -7.61 21.54 -27.63
CA LEU A 262 -6.26 21.33 -28.22
C LEU A 262 -5.31 22.46 -27.87
N LEU A 263 -5.76 23.72 -27.96
CA LEU A 263 -4.95 24.87 -27.53
C LEU A 263 -4.55 24.80 -26.04
N LYS A 264 -5.50 24.38 -25.16
CA LYS A 264 -5.19 24.20 -23.74
C LYS A 264 -4.16 23.10 -23.50
N ALA A 265 -4.19 22.12 -24.34
CA ALA A 265 -3.28 21.01 -24.27
C ALA A 265 -1.87 21.41 -24.69
N GLU A 266 -1.74 22.15 -25.79
CA GLU A 266 -0.46 22.79 -26.18
C GLU A 266 0.08 23.71 -25.09
N GLN A 267 -0.80 24.46 -24.41
CA GLN A 267 -0.40 25.26 -23.24
C GLN A 267 0.18 24.39 -22.11
N ALA A 268 -0.46 23.25 -21.81
CA ALA A 268 0.01 22.37 -20.73
C ALA A 268 1.37 21.78 -21.08
N ASP A 269 1.54 21.25 -22.29
CA ASP A 269 2.82 20.69 -22.75
C ASP A 269 3.95 21.74 -22.69
N ALA A 270 3.74 22.88 -23.37
CA ALA A 270 4.74 23.93 -23.46
C ALA A 270 5.15 24.51 -22.10
N PHE A 271 4.18 24.83 -21.25
CA PHE A 271 4.47 25.46 -19.96
C PHE A 271 5.02 24.50 -18.93
N VAL A 272 4.57 23.25 -18.91
CA VAL A 272 5.12 22.22 -18.00
C VAL A 272 6.54 21.89 -18.40
N ASN A 273 6.83 21.71 -19.71
CA ASN A 273 8.20 21.50 -20.18
C ASN A 273 9.13 22.67 -19.86
N ALA A 274 8.68 23.90 -20.10
CA ALA A 274 9.46 25.09 -19.75
C ALA A 274 9.75 25.16 -18.24
N TYR A 275 8.77 24.84 -17.39
CA TYR A 275 8.94 24.82 -15.95
C TYR A 275 9.92 23.76 -15.48
N LEU A 276 9.82 22.54 -16.03
CA LEU A 276 10.77 21.45 -15.74
C LEU A 276 12.19 21.80 -16.20
N ALA A 277 12.31 22.50 -17.34
CA ALA A 277 13.60 22.99 -17.84
C ALA A 277 14.23 24.02 -16.90
N LEU A 278 13.43 24.96 -16.37
CA LEU A 278 13.90 25.95 -15.41
C LEU A 278 14.34 25.30 -14.08
N GLY A 279 13.71 24.19 -13.68
CA GLY A 279 14.07 23.39 -12.49
C GLY A 279 15.16 22.34 -12.73
N SER A 280 15.70 22.23 -13.95
CA SER A 280 16.62 21.13 -14.34
C SER A 280 17.85 21.03 -13.45
N ARG A 281 18.44 22.16 -13.03
CA ARG A 281 19.58 22.19 -12.12
C ARG A 281 19.25 21.61 -10.76
N ALA A 282 18.11 21.98 -10.18
CA ALA A 282 17.66 21.43 -8.90
C ALA A 282 17.38 19.90 -9.01
N THR A 283 16.81 19.47 -10.14
CA THR A 283 16.57 18.06 -10.42
C THR A 283 17.88 17.29 -10.60
N GLN A 284 18.87 17.88 -11.25
CA GLN A 284 20.21 17.30 -11.34
C GLN A 284 20.86 17.18 -9.96
N GLN A 285 20.79 18.22 -9.15
CA GLN A 285 21.28 18.19 -7.76
C GLN A 285 20.56 17.14 -6.93
N LEU A 286 19.26 16.91 -7.15
CA LEU A 286 18.50 15.83 -6.49
C LEU A 286 19.06 14.44 -6.84
N LEU A 287 19.47 14.21 -8.09
CA LEU A 287 20.09 12.95 -8.48
C LEU A 287 21.50 12.80 -7.93
N GLU A 288 22.31 13.86 -7.96
CA GLU A 288 23.66 13.85 -7.42
C GLU A 288 23.67 13.50 -5.93
N ILE A 289 22.83 14.18 -5.15
CA ILE A 289 22.72 13.88 -3.71
C ILE A 289 22.09 12.51 -3.44
N ALA A 290 21.14 12.06 -4.27
CA ALA A 290 20.57 10.73 -4.16
C ALA A 290 21.60 9.63 -4.41
N HIS A 291 22.53 9.85 -5.37
CA HIS A 291 23.63 8.93 -5.61
C HIS A 291 24.59 8.88 -4.41
N ALA A 292 24.98 10.04 -3.87
CA ALA A 292 25.81 10.09 -2.66
C ALA A 292 25.14 9.40 -1.46
N VAL A 293 23.82 9.56 -1.31
CA VAL A 293 23.08 8.88 -0.25
C VAL A 293 23.02 7.36 -0.50
N PHE A 294 22.90 6.92 -1.74
CA PHE A 294 22.92 5.49 -2.09
C PHE A 294 24.27 4.85 -1.76
N ASP A 295 25.37 5.54 -2.06
CA ASP A 295 26.71 5.08 -1.71
C ASP A 295 26.92 5.02 -0.20
N GLU A 296 26.51 6.05 0.55
CA GLU A 296 26.56 6.07 2.01
C GLU A 296 25.70 4.94 2.61
N TYR A 297 24.51 4.70 2.07
CA TYR A 297 23.63 3.62 2.48
C TYR A 297 24.29 2.23 2.29
N ASN A 298 24.91 1.99 1.13
CA ASN A 298 25.61 0.75 0.87
C ASN A 298 26.83 0.58 1.79
N GLN A 299 27.57 1.68 2.09
CA GLN A 299 28.68 1.65 3.03
C GLN A 299 28.21 1.32 4.45
N LEU A 300 27.09 1.91 4.88
CA LEU A 300 26.49 1.61 6.19
C LEU A 300 26.06 0.15 6.32
N LYS A 301 25.53 -0.46 5.25
CA LYS A 301 25.20 -1.88 5.22
C LYS A 301 26.45 -2.74 5.32
N PHE A 302 27.49 -2.39 4.57
CA PHE A 302 28.77 -3.10 4.59
C PHE A 302 29.41 -3.05 5.97
N ASP A 303 29.52 -1.87 6.60
CA ASP A 303 30.13 -1.68 7.92
C ASP A 303 29.43 -2.49 9.04
N ARG A 304 28.15 -2.82 8.83
CA ARG A 304 27.32 -3.57 9.79
C ARG A 304 27.12 -5.04 9.43
N SER A 305 27.71 -5.49 8.35
CA SER A 305 27.49 -6.85 7.82
C SER A 305 26.01 -7.19 7.68
N VAL A 306 25.21 -6.25 7.10
CA VAL A 306 23.77 -6.44 6.84
C VAL A 306 23.47 -6.33 5.35
N LEU A 307 22.48 -7.13 4.90
CA LEU A 307 21.91 -7.05 3.54
C LEU A 307 20.41 -6.83 3.65
N ASP A 308 19.86 -5.96 2.82
CA ASP A 308 18.40 -5.84 2.69
C ASP A 308 17.84 -6.86 1.67
N ASN A 309 16.50 -6.95 1.60
CA ASN A 309 15.83 -7.90 0.70
C ASN A 309 16.18 -7.66 -0.78
N ASN A 310 16.38 -6.41 -1.20
CA ASN A 310 16.77 -6.08 -2.57
C ASN A 310 18.22 -6.49 -2.86
N ASP A 311 19.12 -6.37 -1.88
CA ASP A 311 20.49 -6.87 -2.00
C ASP A 311 20.52 -8.38 -2.20
N LEU A 312 19.70 -9.14 -1.45
CA LEU A 312 19.62 -10.59 -1.60
C LEU A 312 19.31 -10.98 -3.05
N LEU A 313 18.33 -10.32 -3.67
CA LEU A 313 17.94 -10.58 -5.06
C LEU A 313 19.04 -10.13 -6.03
N ARG A 314 19.50 -8.89 -5.90
CA ARG A 314 20.49 -8.26 -6.80
C ARG A 314 21.82 -9.00 -6.80
N LEU A 315 22.38 -9.28 -5.61
CA LEU A 315 23.67 -9.97 -5.49
C LEU A 315 23.58 -11.43 -5.96
N THR A 316 22.49 -12.14 -5.67
CA THR A 316 22.28 -13.50 -6.19
C THR A 316 22.14 -13.50 -7.71
N TYR A 317 21.38 -12.54 -8.27
CA TYR A 317 21.27 -12.40 -9.73
C TYR A 317 22.64 -12.13 -10.38
N GLN A 318 23.42 -11.20 -9.82
CA GLN A 318 24.77 -10.89 -10.30
C GLN A 318 25.70 -12.10 -10.18
N ALA A 319 25.70 -12.79 -9.04
CA ALA A 319 26.52 -13.98 -8.83
C ALA A 319 26.23 -15.09 -9.86
N LEU A 320 24.96 -15.37 -10.12
CA LEU A 320 24.56 -16.40 -11.11
C LEU A 320 24.80 -15.93 -12.56
N ARG A 321 24.67 -14.64 -12.85
CA ARG A 321 24.95 -14.07 -14.17
C ARG A 321 26.45 -14.14 -14.49
N ASP A 322 27.29 -13.73 -13.54
CA ASP A 322 28.73 -13.53 -13.74
C ASP A 322 29.56 -14.79 -13.51
N ASN A 323 28.98 -15.82 -12.84
CA ASN A 323 29.63 -17.11 -12.61
C ASN A 323 28.87 -18.27 -13.30
N PRO A 324 29.23 -18.64 -14.54
CA PRO A 324 28.56 -19.74 -15.26
C PRO A 324 28.65 -21.09 -14.55
N ALA A 325 29.77 -21.37 -13.83
CA ALA A 325 29.91 -22.64 -13.10
C ALA A 325 28.92 -22.77 -11.95
N MET A 326 28.71 -21.70 -11.18
CA MET A 326 27.69 -21.64 -10.14
C MET A 326 26.29 -21.84 -10.71
N ARG A 327 25.98 -21.19 -11.85
CA ARG A 327 24.70 -21.34 -12.55
C ARG A 327 24.48 -22.79 -13.02
N GLU A 328 25.50 -23.44 -13.57
CA GLU A 328 25.42 -24.83 -14.03
C GLU A 328 25.21 -25.81 -12.87
N ASP A 329 25.89 -25.59 -11.73
CA ASP A 329 25.75 -26.40 -10.52
C ASP A 329 24.30 -26.36 -10.01
N TYR A 330 23.71 -25.18 -9.80
CA TYR A 330 22.34 -25.06 -9.36
C TYR A 330 21.33 -25.53 -10.42
N GLY A 331 21.55 -25.21 -11.70
CA GLY A 331 20.69 -25.64 -12.81
C GLY A 331 20.66 -27.16 -13.01
N SER A 332 21.77 -27.85 -12.69
CA SER A 332 21.82 -29.34 -12.73
C SER A 332 21.26 -29.98 -11.46
N ARG A 333 21.41 -29.31 -10.32
CA ARG A 333 20.91 -29.78 -9.02
C ARG A 333 19.39 -29.86 -8.99
N PHE A 334 18.70 -28.79 -9.40
CA PHE A 334 17.24 -28.69 -9.28
C PHE A 334 16.55 -29.40 -10.45
N LYS A 335 16.18 -30.66 -10.26
CA LYS A 335 15.39 -31.41 -11.22
C LYS A 335 13.92 -30.99 -11.26
N MET A 336 13.42 -30.37 -10.18
CA MET A 336 12.07 -29.84 -10.08
C MET A 336 12.07 -28.46 -9.39
N VAL A 337 11.57 -27.46 -10.11
CA VAL A 337 11.41 -26.08 -9.60
C VAL A 337 9.93 -25.72 -9.61
N MET A 338 9.41 -25.29 -8.49
CA MET A 338 8.01 -24.89 -8.35
C MET A 338 7.92 -23.50 -7.76
N ILE A 339 7.02 -22.69 -8.28
CA ILE A 339 6.75 -21.34 -7.78
C ILE A 339 5.26 -21.24 -7.49
N ASP A 340 4.92 -21.03 -6.24
CA ASP A 340 3.56 -20.70 -5.81
C ASP A 340 3.37 -19.18 -5.77
N GLU A 341 2.15 -18.72 -5.97
CA GLU A 341 1.78 -17.30 -6.04
C GLU A 341 2.60 -16.51 -7.09
N PHE A 342 2.83 -17.12 -8.27
CA PHE A 342 3.66 -16.56 -9.34
C PHE A 342 3.21 -15.18 -9.82
N GLN A 343 1.94 -14.81 -9.64
CA GLN A 343 1.40 -13.47 -9.96
C GLN A 343 1.96 -12.34 -9.09
N ASP A 344 2.66 -12.66 -8.00
CA ASP A 344 3.26 -11.68 -7.11
C ASP A 344 4.77 -11.51 -7.35
N THR A 345 5.30 -12.06 -8.45
CA THR A 345 6.71 -11.94 -8.85
C THR A 345 6.94 -10.74 -9.78
N ASP A 346 8.17 -10.25 -9.78
CA ASP A 346 8.68 -9.26 -10.73
C ASP A 346 9.61 -9.91 -11.78
N GLN A 347 9.98 -9.15 -12.81
CA GLN A 347 10.82 -9.65 -13.89
C GLN A 347 12.21 -10.09 -13.43
N GLN A 348 12.81 -9.41 -12.44
CA GLN A 348 14.15 -9.77 -11.93
C GLN A 348 14.12 -11.12 -11.20
N GLN A 349 13.06 -11.38 -10.44
CA GLN A 349 12.84 -12.67 -9.79
C GLN A 349 12.66 -13.80 -10.81
N VAL A 350 11.91 -13.54 -11.89
CA VAL A 350 11.75 -14.51 -12.98
C VAL A 350 13.07 -14.82 -13.67
N ASP A 351 13.85 -13.79 -13.98
CA ASP A 351 15.18 -13.96 -14.62
C ASP A 351 16.13 -14.77 -13.72
N LEU A 352 16.11 -14.49 -12.41
CA LEU A 352 16.89 -15.26 -11.43
C LEU A 352 16.49 -16.73 -11.38
N ILE A 353 15.17 -17.01 -11.37
CA ILE A 353 14.66 -18.37 -11.38
C ILE A 353 15.03 -19.11 -12.67
N ASN A 354 15.03 -18.42 -13.82
CA ASN A 354 15.43 -19.03 -15.08
C ASN A 354 16.88 -19.51 -15.05
N PHE A 355 17.79 -18.87 -14.31
CA PHE A 355 19.15 -19.39 -14.10
C PHE A 355 19.18 -20.73 -13.35
N LEU A 356 18.18 -20.99 -12.52
CA LEU A 356 18.10 -22.19 -11.66
C LEU A 356 17.35 -23.36 -12.32
N THR A 357 16.71 -23.15 -13.47
CA THR A 357 15.88 -24.18 -14.14
C THR A 357 16.64 -24.99 -15.19
N GLY A 358 17.92 -24.72 -15.42
CA GLY A 358 18.73 -25.37 -16.45
C GLY A 358 18.29 -25.03 -17.89
N GLU A 359 18.94 -25.63 -18.88
CA GLU A 359 18.64 -25.37 -20.29
C GLU A 359 17.20 -25.82 -20.65
N GLY A 360 16.43 -24.87 -21.23
CA GLY A 360 15.07 -25.12 -21.73
C GLY A 360 13.97 -25.07 -20.66
N GLY A 361 14.28 -24.84 -19.39
CA GLY A 361 13.30 -24.59 -18.31
C GLY A 361 12.29 -25.73 -18.09
N ARG A 362 12.61 -26.98 -18.46
CA ARG A 362 11.70 -28.13 -18.40
C ARG A 362 11.25 -28.49 -16.99
N ALA A 363 12.08 -28.20 -16.01
CA ALA A 363 11.80 -28.49 -14.60
C ALA A 363 10.82 -27.49 -13.94
N LEU A 364 10.42 -26.40 -14.64
CA LEU A 364 9.67 -25.30 -14.05
C LEU A 364 8.16 -25.56 -14.03
N CYS A 365 7.57 -25.48 -12.85
CA CYS A 365 6.12 -25.43 -12.63
C CYS A 365 5.74 -24.12 -11.94
N THR A 366 5.08 -23.22 -12.65
CA THR A 366 4.56 -21.97 -12.09
C THR A 366 3.08 -22.09 -11.79
N VAL A 367 2.67 -21.70 -10.59
CA VAL A 367 1.28 -21.74 -10.12
C VAL A 367 0.88 -20.36 -9.63
N GLY A 368 -0.25 -19.86 -10.09
CA GLY A 368 -0.72 -18.56 -9.67
C GLY A 368 -2.10 -18.19 -10.19
N ASP A 369 -2.55 -17.02 -9.79
CA ASP A 369 -3.84 -16.43 -10.19
C ASP A 369 -3.65 -14.95 -10.49
N ALA A 370 -3.65 -14.57 -11.77
CA ALA A 370 -3.52 -13.16 -12.20
C ALA A 370 -4.55 -12.24 -11.51
N GLN A 371 -5.72 -12.78 -11.17
CA GLN A 371 -6.80 -12.04 -10.52
C GLN A 371 -6.49 -11.74 -9.05
N GLN A 372 -5.49 -12.41 -8.45
CA GLN A 372 -5.06 -12.22 -7.07
C GLN A 372 -3.74 -11.43 -6.91
N SER A 373 -3.23 -10.81 -7.98
CA SER A 373 -2.03 -9.95 -7.92
C SER A 373 -2.36 -8.60 -7.27
N ILE A 374 -2.00 -8.43 -5.99
CA ILE A 374 -2.29 -7.24 -5.16
C ILE A 374 -1.06 -6.68 -4.45
N TYR A 375 0.14 -7.01 -4.90
CA TYR A 375 1.42 -6.56 -4.31
C TYR A 375 2.24 -5.68 -5.26
N ARG A 376 1.57 -4.91 -6.13
CA ARG A 376 2.22 -3.96 -7.04
C ARG A 376 3.11 -2.96 -6.27
N PHE A 377 2.67 -2.50 -5.10
CA PHE A 377 3.45 -1.62 -4.22
C PHE A 377 4.76 -2.27 -3.70
N ARG A 378 4.93 -3.60 -3.85
CA ARG A 378 6.16 -4.35 -3.58
C ARG A 378 6.92 -4.73 -4.86
N GLY A 379 6.53 -4.20 -6.01
CA GLY A 379 7.17 -4.46 -7.30
C GLY A 379 6.55 -5.60 -8.11
N ALA A 380 5.49 -6.27 -7.63
CA ALA A 380 4.81 -7.31 -8.41
C ALA A 380 4.19 -6.74 -9.70
N GLU A 381 4.42 -7.44 -10.81
CA GLU A 381 3.94 -7.04 -12.13
C GLU A 381 3.06 -8.14 -12.74
N VAL A 382 1.74 -7.93 -12.78
CA VAL A 382 0.80 -8.92 -13.34
C VAL A 382 1.10 -9.23 -14.82
N ASP A 383 1.71 -8.30 -15.54
CA ASP A 383 2.07 -8.51 -16.94
C ASP A 383 3.22 -9.52 -17.11
N VAL A 384 4.07 -9.70 -16.10
CA VAL A 384 5.06 -10.80 -16.05
C VAL A 384 4.34 -12.15 -16.07
N PHE A 385 3.30 -12.32 -15.26
CA PHE A 385 2.46 -13.53 -15.24
C PHE A 385 1.80 -13.79 -16.61
N ARG A 386 1.18 -12.75 -17.20
CA ARG A 386 0.49 -12.84 -18.49
C ARG A 386 1.46 -13.17 -19.63
N ARG A 387 2.64 -12.55 -19.66
CA ARG A 387 3.70 -12.83 -20.64
C ARG A 387 4.20 -14.26 -20.53
N ALA A 388 4.45 -14.76 -19.31
CA ALA A 388 4.88 -16.13 -19.07
C ALA A 388 3.84 -17.14 -19.52
N GLN A 389 2.55 -16.91 -19.25
CA GLN A 389 1.45 -17.73 -19.74
C GLN A 389 1.42 -17.77 -21.27
N ALA A 390 1.41 -16.60 -21.92
CA ALA A 390 1.35 -16.49 -23.38
C ALA A 390 2.55 -17.17 -24.06
N GLN A 391 3.74 -17.13 -23.48
CA GLN A 391 4.93 -17.83 -23.99
C GLN A 391 4.74 -19.35 -23.97
N VAL A 392 4.19 -19.90 -22.87
CA VAL A 392 3.92 -21.34 -22.76
C VAL A 392 2.80 -21.78 -23.73
N GLU A 393 1.75 -20.97 -23.88
CA GLU A 393 0.66 -21.19 -24.83
C GLU A 393 1.16 -21.18 -26.29
N ALA A 394 1.99 -20.21 -26.65
CA ALA A 394 2.58 -20.12 -27.98
C ALA A 394 3.50 -21.32 -28.29
N ALA A 395 4.32 -21.75 -27.32
CA ALA A 395 5.18 -22.94 -27.48
C ALA A 395 4.32 -24.21 -27.67
N ALA A 396 3.25 -24.39 -26.93
CA ALA A 396 2.32 -25.50 -27.07
C ALA A 396 1.58 -25.49 -28.44
N ALA A 397 1.17 -24.31 -28.93
CA ALA A 397 0.50 -24.15 -30.21
C ALA A 397 1.40 -24.50 -31.43
N CYS A 398 2.71 -24.29 -31.30
CA CYS A 398 3.70 -24.66 -32.33
C CYS A 398 4.03 -26.15 -32.35
N GLY A 399 3.30 -27.00 -31.60
CA GLY A 399 3.52 -28.45 -31.53
C GLY A 399 4.78 -28.83 -30.76
N SER A 400 5.35 -27.92 -30.04
CA SER A 400 6.49 -28.12 -29.13
C SER A 400 6.01 -28.86 -27.87
N ASP A 401 6.63 -29.99 -27.57
CA ASP A 401 6.41 -30.72 -26.29
C ASP A 401 7.02 -29.97 -25.07
N ALA A 402 7.42 -28.70 -25.28
CA ALA A 402 8.19 -27.90 -24.32
C ALA A 402 7.38 -27.27 -23.16
N GLY A 403 6.05 -27.21 -23.29
CA GLY A 403 5.25 -26.55 -22.24
C GLY A 403 3.77 -26.92 -22.29
N ARG A 404 3.07 -26.74 -21.14
CA ARG A 404 1.64 -26.98 -21.00
C ARG A 404 1.02 -25.99 -20.05
N VAL A 405 -0.18 -25.47 -20.39
CA VAL A 405 -1.01 -24.65 -19.53
C VAL A 405 -2.16 -25.49 -18.98
N VAL A 406 -2.39 -25.44 -17.67
CA VAL A 406 -3.50 -26.13 -16.99
C VAL A 406 -4.28 -25.10 -16.17
N GLN A 407 -5.61 -25.16 -16.24
CA GLN A 407 -6.48 -24.28 -15.47
C GLN A 407 -7.19 -25.06 -14.35
N LEU A 408 -7.09 -24.56 -13.10
CA LEU A 408 -7.84 -25.05 -11.95
C LEU A 408 -9.03 -24.12 -11.66
N VAL A 409 -10.21 -24.50 -12.13
CA VAL A 409 -11.44 -23.70 -12.03
C VAL A 409 -12.40 -24.16 -10.93
N LYS A 410 -12.23 -25.39 -10.40
CA LYS A 410 -13.08 -25.88 -9.31
C LYS A 410 -12.70 -25.26 -7.98
N ASN A 411 -13.67 -24.62 -7.34
CA ASN A 411 -13.50 -23.96 -6.03
C ASN A 411 -14.10 -24.83 -4.92
N PHE A 412 -13.29 -25.16 -3.92
CA PHE A 412 -13.66 -25.96 -2.75
C PHE A 412 -14.01 -25.08 -1.52
N ARG A 413 -13.84 -23.77 -1.62
CA ARG A 413 -13.96 -22.81 -0.52
C ARG A 413 -15.37 -22.23 -0.42
N SER A 414 -15.77 -21.52 -1.46
CA SER A 414 -16.94 -20.64 -1.44
C SER A 414 -18.20 -21.32 -1.93
N HIS A 415 -19.35 -20.93 -1.39
CA HIS A 415 -20.66 -21.33 -1.86
C HIS A 415 -20.89 -20.86 -3.32
N ALA A 416 -21.69 -21.60 -4.09
CA ALA A 416 -21.97 -21.31 -5.49
C ALA A 416 -22.51 -19.87 -5.69
N GLU A 417 -23.45 -19.43 -4.85
CA GLU A 417 -24.01 -18.08 -4.94
C GLU A 417 -22.98 -16.96 -4.72
N ILE A 418 -21.94 -17.19 -3.91
CA ILE A 418 -20.84 -16.24 -3.74
C ILE A 418 -20.01 -16.16 -5.02
N LEU A 419 -19.73 -17.30 -5.65
CA LEU A 419 -18.99 -17.35 -6.92
C LEU A 419 -19.79 -16.70 -8.07
N ASP A 420 -21.10 -16.91 -8.11
CA ASP A 420 -21.99 -16.26 -9.09
C ASP A 420 -22.00 -14.73 -8.88
N TYR A 421 -21.96 -14.28 -7.61
CA TYR A 421 -21.87 -12.85 -7.29
C TYR A 421 -20.53 -12.24 -7.75
N VAL A 422 -19.43 -12.93 -7.51
CA VAL A 422 -18.11 -12.56 -8.00
C VAL A 422 -18.10 -12.52 -9.53
N ALA A 423 -18.61 -13.56 -10.20
CA ALA A 423 -18.66 -13.63 -11.65
C ALA A 423 -19.52 -12.50 -12.25
N ALA A 424 -20.65 -12.17 -11.65
CA ALA A 424 -21.50 -11.08 -12.13
C ALA A 424 -20.77 -9.73 -12.15
N ILE A 425 -19.88 -9.47 -11.17
CA ILE A 425 -19.14 -8.21 -11.08
C ILE A 425 -17.91 -8.22 -12.00
N PHE A 426 -17.15 -9.31 -12.06
CA PHE A 426 -15.85 -9.33 -12.70
C PHE A 426 -15.86 -9.83 -14.15
N ASP A 427 -16.72 -10.78 -14.49
CA ASP A 427 -16.93 -11.26 -15.87
C ASP A 427 -17.98 -10.43 -16.60
N GLY A 428 -18.92 -9.87 -15.84
CA GLY A 428 -20.04 -9.08 -16.32
C GLY A 428 -21.29 -9.93 -16.57
N THR A 429 -22.38 -9.21 -16.80
CA THR A 429 -23.67 -9.82 -17.14
C THR A 429 -23.93 -9.73 -18.64
N PRO A 430 -24.70 -10.66 -19.23
CA PRO A 430 -25.03 -10.62 -20.66
C PRO A 430 -25.75 -9.34 -21.11
N GLN A 431 -26.42 -8.64 -20.19
CA GLN A 431 -27.17 -7.40 -20.44
C GLN A 431 -26.40 -6.14 -20.03
N GLY A 432 -25.23 -6.29 -19.32
CA GLY A 432 -24.43 -5.17 -18.82
C GLY A 432 -23.31 -4.75 -19.76
N ARG A 433 -22.62 -3.67 -19.41
CA ARG A 433 -21.28 -3.39 -19.91
C ARG A 433 -20.35 -4.52 -19.43
N GLY A 434 -19.27 -4.80 -20.14
CA GLY A 434 -18.32 -5.86 -19.76
C GLY A 434 -17.90 -5.76 -18.30
N GLY A 435 -17.56 -6.90 -17.66
CA GLY A 435 -17.17 -6.96 -16.26
C GLY A 435 -15.93 -6.14 -15.94
N LEU A 436 -15.59 -6.05 -14.65
CA LEU A 436 -14.44 -5.27 -14.19
C LEU A 436 -13.11 -5.81 -14.72
N MET A 437 -12.99 -7.14 -14.94
CA MET A 437 -11.73 -7.76 -15.37
C MET A 437 -11.85 -8.37 -16.76
N GLN A 438 -10.99 -7.92 -17.66
CA GLN A 438 -10.90 -8.54 -18.98
C GLN A 438 -10.18 -9.91 -18.87
N GLY A 439 -10.75 -10.95 -19.50
CA GLY A 439 -10.22 -12.29 -19.44
C GLY A 439 -10.39 -12.96 -18.07
N PHE A 440 -11.47 -12.68 -17.39
CA PHE A 440 -11.78 -13.24 -16.07
C PHE A 440 -11.88 -14.77 -16.10
N LEU A 441 -11.15 -15.43 -15.18
CA LEU A 441 -11.24 -16.87 -14.98
C LEU A 441 -12.43 -17.18 -14.06
N ASN A 442 -13.53 -17.65 -14.64
CA ASN A 442 -14.74 -17.96 -13.91
C ASN A 442 -14.59 -19.25 -13.10
N LEU A 443 -14.88 -19.20 -11.81
CA LEU A 443 -14.75 -20.32 -10.88
C LEU A 443 -16.07 -21.07 -10.71
N GLN A 444 -15.99 -22.38 -10.60
CA GLN A 444 -17.13 -23.28 -10.38
C GLN A 444 -17.09 -23.88 -8.99
N ALA A 445 -18.17 -23.79 -8.24
CA ALA A 445 -18.27 -24.44 -6.94
C ALA A 445 -18.15 -25.96 -7.06
N HIS A 446 -17.43 -26.58 -6.12
CA HIS A 446 -17.47 -28.02 -5.93
C HIS A 446 -18.88 -28.44 -5.49
N ASP A 447 -19.32 -29.67 -5.83
CA ASP A 447 -20.71 -30.09 -5.60
C ASP A 447 -21.12 -30.01 -4.12
N GLY A 448 -20.23 -30.32 -3.17
CA GLY A 448 -20.47 -30.12 -1.74
C GLY A 448 -20.59 -28.66 -1.26
N ARG A 449 -20.40 -27.67 -2.17
CA ARG A 449 -20.55 -26.24 -1.91
C ARG A 449 -21.76 -25.61 -2.60
N LYS A 450 -22.64 -26.43 -3.17
CA LYS A 450 -23.89 -26.00 -3.82
C LYS A 450 -25.10 -26.10 -2.89
N ASP A 451 -25.07 -27.05 -1.96
CA ASP A 451 -26.17 -27.36 -1.07
C ASP A 451 -25.74 -27.20 0.38
N GLY A 452 -26.39 -26.32 1.07
CA GLY A 452 -26.45 -26.29 2.51
C GLY A 452 -25.21 -25.83 3.22
N MET A 453 -25.24 -24.64 3.69
CA MET A 453 -24.82 -24.26 5.02
C MET A 453 -25.84 -23.28 5.54
N VAL A 454 -26.15 -23.46 6.81
CA VAL A 454 -26.98 -22.68 7.67
C VAL A 454 -27.74 -21.58 6.94
N ALA A 455 -28.93 -21.91 6.51
CA ALA A 455 -29.89 -20.91 6.10
C ALA A 455 -30.20 -20.02 7.31
N THR A 456 -29.53 -18.87 7.34
CA THR A 456 -29.81 -17.84 8.36
C THR A 456 -31.10 -17.10 8.04
N GLY A 457 -31.79 -17.48 6.97
CA GLY A 457 -32.92 -16.69 6.45
C GLY A 457 -32.47 -15.39 5.76
N VAL A 458 -31.16 -15.16 5.66
CA VAL A 458 -30.54 -13.98 5.03
C VAL A 458 -29.90 -14.36 3.71
N ASN A 459 -30.10 -13.55 2.68
CA ASN A 459 -29.44 -13.76 1.39
C ASN A 459 -27.90 -13.71 1.54
N ARG A 460 -27.20 -14.63 0.87
CA ARG A 460 -25.73 -14.76 0.96
C ARG A 460 -24.97 -13.59 0.31
N ARG A 461 -25.64 -12.90 -0.58
CA ARG A 461 -25.08 -11.79 -1.38
C ARG A 461 -25.80 -10.53 -0.98
N GLN A 462 -25.04 -9.54 -0.53
CA GLN A 462 -25.63 -8.24 -0.18
C GLN A 462 -24.73 -7.09 -0.60
N ALA A 463 -25.37 -5.97 -0.96
CA ALA A 463 -24.72 -4.70 -1.24
C ALA A 463 -25.40 -3.58 -0.46
N LEU A 464 -24.60 -2.69 0.09
CA LEU A 464 -25.01 -1.47 0.77
C LEU A 464 -24.40 -0.27 0.05
N LEU A 465 -25.25 0.72 -0.28
CA LEU A 465 -24.81 2.02 -0.77
C LEU A 465 -25.21 3.13 0.18
N VAL A 466 -24.25 3.89 0.69
CA VAL A 466 -24.49 5.10 1.47
C VAL A 466 -24.32 6.32 0.55
N ALA A 467 -25.39 7.10 0.37
CA ALA A 467 -25.44 8.19 -0.62
C ALA A 467 -25.61 9.56 0.03
N GLY A 468 -24.82 10.55 -0.41
CA GLY A 468 -24.91 11.95 0.03
C GLY A 468 -24.18 12.25 1.33
N GLY A 469 -24.36 13.46 1.85
CA GLY A 469 -23.66 13.93 3.03
C GLY A 469 -22.16 14.13 2.83
N SER A 470 -21.45 14.44 3.90
CA SER A 470 -19.99 14.53 3.92
C SER A 470 -19.33 13.14 3.89
N THR A 471 -18.05 13.08 3.54
CA THR A 471 -17.27 11.83 3.55
C THR A 471 -17.26 11.17 4.94
N GLN A 472 -17.26 11.96 6.01
CA GLN A 472 -17.27 11.44 7.38
C GLN A 472 -18.64 10.86 7.75
N GLU A 473 -19.73 11.55 7.41
CA GLU A 473 -21.10 11.08 7.66
C GLU A 473 -21.36 9.77 6.91
N ARG A 474 -20.97 9.68 5.62
CA ARG A 474 -21.09 8.43 4.86
C ARG A 474 -20.30 7.28 5.50
N ALA A 475 -19.06 7.53 5.92
CA ALA A 475 -18.25 6.52 6.56
C ALA A 475 -18.86 6.03 7.89
N GLN A 476 -19.39 6.94 8.69
CA GLN A 476 -20.06 6.62 9.97
C GLN A 476 -21.36 5.81 9.76
N ALA A 477 -22.20 6.23 8.82
CA ALA A 477 -23.44 5.52 8.48
C ALA A 477 -23.14 4.11 7.95
N ARG A 478 -22.11 3.96 7.09
CA ARG A 478 -21.65 2.66 6.60
C ARG A 478 -21.17 1.75 7.73
N ALA A 479 -20.38 2.28 8.68
CA ALA A 479 -19.91 1.52 9.82
C ALA A 479 -21.06 1.00 10.68
N GLN A 480 -22.05 1.85 10.97
CA GLN A 480 -23.26 1.48 11.74
C GLN A 480 -24.08 0.43 11.02
N ALA A 481 -24.27 0.55 9.70
CA ALA A 481 -25.04 -0.41 8.93
C ALA A 481 -24.38 -1.80 8.89
N ILE A 482 -23.04 -1.86 8.68
CA ILE A 482 -22.28 -3.12 8.75
C ILE A 482 -22.39 -3.75 10.13
N ALA A 483 -22.22 -2.96 11.20
CA ALA A 483 -22.31 -3.46 12.58
C ALA A 483 -23.71 -4.00 12.90
N ARG A 484 -24.78 -3.31 12.47
CA ARG A 484 -26.16 -3.78 12.59
C ARG A 484 -26.35 -5.11 11.86
N ARG A 485 -25.86 -5.23 10.61
CA ARG A 485 -25.96 -6.47 9.83
C ARG A 485 -25.23 -7.64 10.50
N PHE A 486 -24.05 -7.40 11.05
CA PHE A 486 -23.32 -8.44 11.78
C PHE A 486 -24.03 -8.85 13.06
N ARG A 487 -24.70 -7.91 13.76
CA ARG A 487 -25.55 -8.23 14.93
C ARG A 487 -26.72 -9.14 14.52
N GLU A 488 -27.42 -8.82 13.44
CA GLU A 488 -28.52 -9.64 12.91
C GLU A 488 -28.08 -11.06 12.55
N LEU A 489 -26.92 -11.20 11.90
CA LEU A 489 -26.35 -12.51 11.60
C LEU A 489 -25.96 -13.27 12.88
N ALA A 490 -25.44 -12.59 13.89
CA ALA A 490 -25.12 -13.20 15.17
C ALA A 490 -26.41 -13.66 15.91
N ASP A 491 -27.47 -12.85 15.87
CA ASP A 491 -28.78 -13.19 16.45
C ASP A 491 -29.45 -14.35 15.70
N ALA A 492 -29.18 -14.49 14.40
CA ALA A 492 -29.60 -15.64 13.59
C ALA A 492 -28.72 -16.90 13.80
N GLY A 493 -27.75 -16.85 14.73
CA GLY A 493 -26.94 -18.02 15.13
C GLY A 493 -25.59 -18.15 14.40
N GLN A 494 -25.13 -17.15 13.63
CA GLN A 494 -23.79 -17.18 13.06
C GLN A 494 -22.74 -16.89 14.14
N PRO A 495 -21.67 -17.70 14.25
CA PRO A 495 -20.59 -17.47 15.21
C PRO A 495 -19.86 -16.15 14.91
N VAL A 496 -19.76 -15.26 15.91
CA VAL A 496 -19.12 -13.95 15.77
C VAL A 496 -17.65 -14.08 15.36
N GLY A 497 -16.92 -15.07 15.90
CA GLY A 497 -15.51 -15.34 15.53
C GLY A 497 -15.29 -15.74 14.07
N GLY A 498 -16.37 -16.10 13.34
CA GLY A 498 -16.34 -16.35 11.90
C GLY A 498 -16.62 -15.12 11.03
N MET A 499 -16.86 -13.95 11.64
CA MET A 499 -17.17 -12.71 10.93
C MET A 499 -15.93 -11.83 10.76
N VAL A 500 -15.73 -11.28 9.57
CA VAL A 500 -14.63 -10.37 9.28
C VAL A 500 -15.09 -9.15 8.50
N LEU A 501 -14.56 -7.99 8.86
CA LEU A 501 -14.61 -6.78 8.06
C LEU A 501 -13.27 -6.58 7.36
N LEU A 502 -13.26 -6.61 6.03
CA LEU A 502 -12.11 -6.36 5.19
C LEU A 502 -12.12 -4.91 4.70
N LEU A 503 -11.02 -4.21 4.97
CA LEU A 503 -10.83 -2.80 4.61
C LEU A 503 -9.73 -2.65 3.54
N GLY A 504 -9.92 -1.73 2.61
CA GLY A 504 -8.87 -1.33 1.67
C GLY A 504 -7.71 -0.57 2.33
N GLY A 505 -7.91 -0.05 3.55
CA GLY A 505 -6.93 0.63 4.38
C GLY A 505 -7.43 0.81 5.80
N MET A 506 -6.54 1.05 6.76
CA MET A 506 -6.88 1.06 8.20
C MET A 506 -7.21 2.43 8.84
N PRO A 507 -7.13 3.61 8.18
CA PRO A 507 -7.27 4.90 8.86
C PRO A 507 -8.57 5.07 9.67
N ARG A 508 -9.62 4.32 9.28
CA ARG A 508 -10.94 4.37 9.93
C ARG A 508 -11.30 3.11 10.72
N ALA A 509 -10.34 2.20 10.96
CA ALA A 509 -10.60 0.92 11.63
C ALA A 509 -11.25 1.10 13.02
N ASN A 510 -10.79 2.08 13.80
CA ASN A 510 -11.34 2.38 15.11
C ASN A 510 -12.82 2.80 15.04
N MET A 511 -13.24 3.57 14.04
CA MET A 511 -14.64 3.96 13.83
C MET A 511 -15.53 2.74 13.60
N TYR A 512 -15.08 1.76 12.83
CA TYR A 512 -15.80 0.49 12.65
C TYR A 512 -15.83 -0.33 13.95
N ALA A 513 -14.70 -0.38 14.68
CA ALA A 513 -14.65 -1.06 15.97
C ALA A 513 -15.65 -0.47 16.98
N ASP A 514 -15.75 0.85 17.05
CA ASP A 514 -16.72 1.52 17.93
C ASP A 514 -18.16 1.22 17.51
N ALA A 515 -18.44 1.15 16.20
CA ALA A 515 -19.76 0.76 15.71
C ALA A 515 -20.12 -0.69 16.09
N PHE A 516 -19.19 -1.66 16.03
CA PHE A 516 -19.40 -3.02 16.48
C PHE A 516 -19.65 -3.09 17.99
N ARG A 517 -18.84 -2.40 18.80
CA ARG A 517 -19.04 -2.33 20.26
C ARG A 517 -20.39 -1.73 20.63
N ALA A 518 -20.84 -0.70 19.90
CA ALA A 518 -22.16 -0.10 20.10
C ALA A 518 -23.31 -1.11 19.85
N GLN A 519 -23.10 -2.12 19.02
CA GLN A 519 -24.02 -3.24 18.79
C GLN A 519 -23.79 -4.43 19.72
N GLY A 520 -22.92 -4.31 20.74
CA GLY A 520 -22.59 -5.39 21.66
C GLY A 520 -21.82 -6.54 21.03
N LEU A 521 -21.05 -6.26 19.98
CA LEU A 521 -20.15 -7.21 19.34
C LEU A 521 -18.71 -6.90 19.73
N ASP A 522 -18.03 -7.85 20.33
CA ASP A 522 -16.59 -7.75 20.57
C ASP A 522 -15.85 -7.74 19.23
N CYS A 523 -14.79 -6.95 19.13
CA CYS A 523 -14.02 -6.85 17.90
C CYS A 523 -12.53 -6.76 18.16
N VAL A 524 -11.76 -7.29 17.21
CA VAL A 524 -10.29 -7.27 17.19
C VAL A 524 -9.82 -6.68 15.87
N ILE A 525 -8.95 -5.68 15.93
CA ILE A 525 -8.32 -5.12 14.76
C ILE A 525 -7.00 -5.87 14.52
N SER A 526 -6.91 -6.57 13.39
CA SER A 526 -5.75 -7.39 13.00
C SER A 526 -5.02 -6.77 11.81
N GLY A 527 -3.72 -6.53 11.96
CA GLY A 527 -2.87 -6.01 10.87
C GLY A 527 -2.99 -4.50 10.63
N GLY A 528 -1.90 -3.89 10.17
CA GLY A 528 -1.79 -2.45 9.89
C GLY A 528 -1.27 -1.64 11.07
N SER A 529 -1.09 -0.34 10.87
CA SER A 529 -0.55 0.65 11.82
C SER A 529 -1.42 0.90 13.08
N VAL A 530 -2.26 -0.05 13.47
CA VAL A 530 -3.14 0.07 14.64
C VAL A 530 -2.32 0.14 15.91
N PHE A 531 -1.21 -0.57 15.97
CA PHE A 531 -0.29 -0.50 17.10
C PHE A 531 0.17 0.94 17.36
N ALA A 532 0.52 1.67 16.31
CA ALA A 532 0.96 3.06 16.39
C ALA A 532 -0.08 4.03 16.99
N GLN A 533 -1.37 3.68 16.85
CA GLN A 533 -2.48 4.49 17.36
C GLN A 533 -2.94 4.08 18.76
N THR A 534 -2.32 3.05 19.34
CA THR A 534 -2.68 2.61 20.70
C THR A 534 -2.14 3.60 21.76
N GLN A 535 -2.87 3.71 22.87
CA GLN A 535 -2.44 4.52 23.99
C GLN A 535 -1.13 3.99 24.60
N GLU A 536 -0.91 2.68 24.53
CA GLU A 536 0.28 2.01 25.03
C GLU A 536 1.51 2.42 24.21
N ALA A 537 1.39 2.39 22.88
CA ALA A 537 2.49 2.82 21.99
C ALA A 537 2.83 4.29 22.21
N ALA A 538 1.82 5.16 22.37
CA ALA A 538 2.02 6.58 22.68
C ALA A 538 2.66 6.80 24.06
N ALA A 539 2.27 6.02 25.07
CA ALA A 539 2.85 6.10 26.42
C ALA A 539 4.33 5.67 26.42
N VAL A 540 4.67 4.59 25.72
CA VAL A 540 6.05 4.12 25.58
C VAL A 540 6.87 5.11 24.74
N ARG A 541 6.29 5.71 23.70
CA ARG A 541 6.92 6.81 22.95
C ARG A 541 7.30 7.97 23.87
N ALA A 542 6.34 8.43 24.68
CA ALA A 542 6.58 9.50 25.64
C ALA A 542 7.70 9.13 26.66
N LEU A 543 7.75 7.86 27.09
CA LEU A 543 8.82 7.36 27.95
C LEU A 543 10.20 7.46 27.28
N VAL A 544 10.32 6.95 26.05
CA VAL A 544 11.60 6.96 25.32
C VAL A 544 12.06 8.40 25.06
N TRP A 545 11.17 9.31 24.67
CA TRP A 545 11.51 10.72 24.52
C TRP A 545 11.88 11.40 25.83
N THR A 546 11.26 11.04 26.96
CA THR A 546 11.65 11.52 28.30
C THR A 546 13.08 11.08 28.65
N LEU A 547 13.44 9.83 28.37
CA LEU A 547 14.77 9.30 28.59
C LEU A 547 15.81 9.91 27.63
N ALA A 548 15.40 10.23 26.40
CA ALA A 548 16.28 10.81 25.39
C ALA A 548 16.54 12.31 25.62
N ASN A 549 15.54 13.05 26.04
CA ASN A 549 15.64 14.50 26.27
C ASN A 549 14.60 14.97 27.29
N LEU A 550 14.97 14.95 28.57
CA LEU A 550 14.10 15.39 29.67
C LEU A 550 13.63 16.85 29.53
N ALA A 551 14.45 17.73 28.93
CA ALA A 551 14.13 19.14 28.76
C ALA A 551 13.03 19.41 27.73
N ASP A 552 12.84 18.51 26.76
CA ASP A 552 11.71 18.55 25.82
C ASP A 552 10.46 17.94 26.46
N THR A 553 9.89 18.71 27.37
CA THR A 553 8.74 18.24 28.15
C THR A 553 7.48 18.02 27.34
N ALA A 554 7.35 18.65 26.18
CA ALA A 554 6.16 18.55 25.32
C ALA A 554 6.09 17.20 24.59
N GLN A 555 7.21 16.69 24.11
CA GLN A 555 7.25 15.39 23.42
C GLN A 555 7.30 14.18 24.37
N GLY A 556 8.00 14.32 25.50
CA GLY A 556 8.28 13.24 26.42
C GLY A 556 7.52 13.36 27.75
N LEU A 557 8.03 14.18 28.65
CA LEU A 557 7.66 14.14 30.07
C LEU A 557 6.18 14.44 30.34
N ALA A 558 5.59 15.47 29.71
CA ALA A 558 4.21 15.84 29.98
C ALA A 558 3.21 14.73 29.52
N PRO A 559 3.27 14.20 28.29
CA PRO A 559 2.42 13.08 27.88
C PRO A 559 2.67 11.82 28.72
N LEU A 560 3.91 11.52 29.12
CA LEU A 560 4.23 10.37 29.97
C LEU A 560 3.56 10.46 31.34
N LEU A 561 3.63 11.62 31.99
CA LEU A 561 3.03 11.82 33.30
C LEU A 561 1.49 11.82 33.25
N ALA A 562 0.91 12.29 32.14
CA ALA A 562 -0.54 12.33 31.93
C ALA A 562 -1.15 10.97 31.58
N CYS A 563 -0.37 10.04 30.95
CA CYS A 563 -0.89 8.74 30.52
C CYS A 563 -1.19 7.78 31.69
N ASP A 564 -1.84 6.65 31.37
CA ASP A 564 -2.23 5.58 32.31
C ASP A 564 -1.07 5.03 33.18
N MET A 565 0.17 5.22 32.72
CA MET A 565 1.35 4.75 33.47
C MET A 565 1.51 5.50 34.78
N PHE A 566 1.28 6.83 34.80
CA PHE A 566 1.43 7.67 35.99
C PHE A 566 0.13 8.38 36.40
N SER A 567 -0.73 8.75 35.48
CA SER A 567 -2.08 9.32 35.68
C SER A 567 -2.08 10.63 36.51
N LEU A 568 -1.12 11.51 36.25
CA LEU A 568 -1.07 12.84 36.92
C LEU A 568 -2.18 13.74 36.38
N GLY A 569 -2.89 14.39 37.31
CA GLY A 569 -3.90 15.40 37.01
C GLY A 569 -3.38 16.83 37.20
N ALA A 570 -4.29 17.81 37.13
CA ALA A 570 -3.96 19.23 37.17
C ALA A 570 -3.22 19.66 38.47
N GLN A 571 -3.56 19.07 39.59
CA GLN A 571 -2.95 19.38 40.89
C GLN A 571 -1.49 18.92 40.94
N GLU A 572 -1.22 17.71 40.44
CA GLU A 572 0.11 17.14 40.34
C GLU A 572 1.00 17.93 39.36
N PHE A 573 0.46 18.31 38.21
CA PHE A 573 1.19 19.18 37.29
C PHE A 573 1.48 20.57 37.88
N LEU A 574 0.55 21.12 38.67
CA LEU A 574 0.78 22.41 39.39
C LEU A 574 1.91 22.24 40.41
N ALA A 575 1.98 21.11 41.14
CA ALA A 575 3.05 20.81 42.06
C ALA A 575 4.44 20.77 41.37
N LEU A 576 4.47 20.11 40.21
CA LEU A 576 5.70 20.05 39.40
C LEU A 576 6.11 21.39 38.79
N ALA A 577 5.11 22.22 38.40
CA ALA A 577 5.33 23.52 37.75
C ALA A 577 5.59 24.70 38.72
N THR A 578 5.51 24.48 40.02
CA THR A 578 5.72 25.51 41.04
C THR A 578 6.79 25.10 42.03
N ALA A 579 7.47 26.08 42.60
CA ALA A 579 8.44 25.86 43.67
C ALA A 579 8.30 26.99 44.73
N LYS A 580 8.62 26.66 45.97
CA LYS A 580 8.76 27.65 47.02
C LYS A 580 10.16 28.26 46.99
N ASP A 581 10.27 29.59 46.91
CA ASP A 581 11.54 30.28 47.03
C ASP A 581 11.98 30.25 48.48
N GLU A 582 13.17 29.75 48.77
CA GLU A 582 13.70 29.58 50.13
C GLU A 582 14.04 30.92 50.80
N GLN A 583 14.32 31.97 50.03
CA GLN A 583 14.74 33.26 50.60
C GLN A 583 13.52 34.19 50.84
N THR A 584 12.57 34.17 49.89
CA THR A 584 11.41 35.09 49.96
C THR A 584 10.15 34.40 50.49
N GLY A 585 10.11 33.09 50.50
CA GLY A 585 8.93 32.29 50.85
C GLY A 585 7.81 32.36 49.80
N GLU A 586 8.04 33.06 48.68
CA GLU A 586 7.03 33.20 47.60
C GLU A 586 6.99 31.97 46.67
N THR A 587 5.83 31.76 46.04
CA THR A 587 5.65 30.76 45.02
C THR A 587 6.14 31.29 43.67
N ARG A 588 7.08 30.57 43.06
CA ARG A 588 7.57 30.87 41.71
C ARG A 588 7.26 29.73 40.73
N ARG A 589 7.17 30.04 39.44
CA ARG A 589 7.05 29.05 38.40
C ARG A 589 8.40 28.36 38.13
N ARG A 590 8.35 27.05 37.79
CA ARG A 590 9.46 26.27 37.28
C ARG A 590 8.98 25.37 36.14
N ASN A 591 9.88 24.83 35.34
CA ASN A 591 9.53 23.81 34.35
C ASN A 591 9.24 22.46 35.05
N ILE A 592 8.41 21.62 34.45
CA ILE A 592 7.99 20.35 35.09
C ILE A 592 9.14 19.35 35.23
N ASP A 593 10.15 19.37 34.33
CA ASP A 593 11.38 18.62 34.46
C ASP A 593 12.19 19.00 35.72
N ALA A 594 12.35 20.29 35.96
CA ALA A 594 12.95 20.79 37.18
C ALA A 594 12.13 20.42 38.42
N GLY A 595 10.80 20.38 38.28
CA GLY A 595 9.89 19.92 39.31
C GLY A 595 10.01 18.43 39.62
N LEU A 596 10.18 17.63 38.58
CA LEU A 596 10.44 16.20 38.74
C LEU A 596 11.74 15.95 39.51
N MET A 597 12.78 16.72 39.24
CA MET A 597 14.13 16.52 39.82
C MET A 597 14.35 17.24 41.17
N SER A 598 13.39 18.01 41.69
CA SER A 598 13.52 18.81 42.91
C SER A 598 12.38 18.51 43.89
N ASP A 599 12.66 18.50 45.18
CA ASP A 599 11.69 18.35 46.27
C ASP A 599 11.26 19.70 46.88
N LYS A 600 11.57 20.84 46.24
CA LYS A 600 11.20 22.20 46.72
C LYS A 600 9.75 22.53 46.32
N ASP A 601 8.80 21.76 46.86
CA ASP A 601 7.38 21.91 46.57
C ASP A 601 6.74 22.98 47.45
N VAL A 602 5.67 23.60 46.92
CA VAL A 602 4.88 24.62 47.65
C VAL A 602 4.09 23.93 48.77
N ASP A 603 3.95 24.60 49.93
CA ASP A 603 3.11 24.10 51.02
C ASP A 603 1.67 23.85 50.51
N GLY A 604 1.11 22.73 50.84
CA GLY A 604 -0.20 22.25 50.31
C GLY A 604 -0.18 21.51 48.98
N LEU A 605 0.97 21.49 48.31
CA LEU A 605 1.22 20.65 47.11
C LEU A 605 2.33 19.60 47.36
N ARG A 606 2.65 19.36 48.62
CA ARG A 606 3.56 18.32 49.09
C ARG A 606 2.81 17.01 49.32
N ASP A 607 3.55 15.93 49.35
CA ASP A 607 3.02 14.59 49.67
C ASP A 607 1.87 14.13 48.75
N LEU A 608 1.99 14.46 47.44
CA LEU A 608 1.08 13.97 46.41
C LEU A 608 1.53 12.58 45.94
N PRO A 609 0.78 11.52 46.22
CA PRO A 609 1.25 10.13 46.00
C PRO A 609 1.66 9.83 44.56
N LEU A 610 0.97 10.45 43.59
CA LEU A 610 1.29 10.26 42.16
C LEU A 610 2.59 10.95 41.77
N VAL A 611 2.87 12.15 42.32
CA VAL A 611 4.14 12.87 42.10
C VAL A 611 5.28 12.11 42.76
N ASP A 612 5.11 11.65 44.00
CA ASP A 612 6.14 10.89 44.71
C ASP A 612 6.48 9.58 44.01
N ARG A 613 5.46 8.88 43.49
CA ARG A 613 5.63 7.69 42.67
C ARG A 613 6.37 8.00 41.36
N ALA A 614 5.99 9.06 40.64
CA ALA A 614 6.68 9.46 39.42
C ALA A 614 8.16 9.77 39.69
N ARG A 615 8.47 10.52 40.77
CA ARG A 615 9.83 10.81 41.21
C ARG A 615 10.61 9.54 41.59
N ALA A 616 9.99 8.65 42.34
CA ALA A 616 10.60 7.40 42.77
C ALA A 616 10.98 6.47 41.61
N VAL A 617 10.20 6.47 40.54
CA VAL A 617 10.45 5.63 39.36
C VAL A 617 11.37 6.31 38.36
N LEU A 618 11.12 7.60 38.03
CA LEU A 618 11.81 8.27 36.92
C LEU A 618 13.19 8.80 37.28
N ARG A 619 13.45 9.30 38.52
CA ARG A 619 14.74 9.83 38.90
C ARG A 619 15.87 8.80 38.83
N PRO A 620 15.68 7.55 39.39
CA PRO A 620 16.71 6.51 39.25
C PRO A 620 16.90 6.10 37.79
N ALA A 621 15.83 6.01 37.01
CA ALA A 621 15.90 5.67 35.59
C ALA A 621 16.72 6.69 34.80
N LEU A 622 16.42 7.98 34.96
CA LEU A 622 17.16 9.07 34.32
C LEU A 622 18.64 9.10 34.64
N SER A 623 19.04 8.73 35.90
CA SER A 623 20.45 8.66 36.31
C SER A 623 21.23 7.54 35.60
N ARG A 624 20.58 6.58 35.01
CA ARG A 624 21.15 5.42 34.28
C ARG A 624 21.33 5.68 32.79
N VAL A 625 20.66 6.68 32.24
CA VAL A 625 20.76 7.03 30.82
C VAL A 625 22.22 7.31 30.42
N GLY A 626 22.66 6.67 29.34
CA GLY A 626 24.04 6.71 28.85
C GLY A 626 25.01 5.77 29.61
N ARG A 627 24.53 4.97 30.57
CA ARG A 627 25.31 3.93 31.27
C ARG A 627 24.75 2.53 31.00
N ASP A 628 23.44 2.40 31.05
CA ASP A 628 22.71 1.17 30.83
C ASP A 628 21.93 1.22 29.47
N PRO A 629 21.61 0.05 28.88
CA PRO A 629 20.76 0.01 27.68
C PRO A 629 19.41 0.69 27.89
N LEU A 630 19.01 1.51 26.92
CA LEU A 630 17.76 2.29 27.00
C LEU A 630 16.53 1.39 27.11
N ALA A 631 16.52 0.30 26.38
CA ALA A 631 15.45 -0.72 26.46
C ALA A 631 15.33 -1.33 27.86
N ALA A 632 16.45 -1.60 28.53
CA ALA A 632 16.44 -2.11 29.89
C ALA A 632 15.87 -1.07 30.88
N ILE A 633 16.29 0.21 30.74
CA ILE A 633 15.77 1.30 31.55
C ILE A 633 14.25 1.48 31.33
N ALA A 634 13.80 1.47 30.08
CA ALA A 634 12.38 1.61 29.74
C ALA A 634 11.55 0.45 30.34
N ARG A 635 12.04 -0.78 30.25
CA ARG A 635 11.40 -1.97 30.84
C ARG A 635 11.28 -1.88 32.34
N ASP A 636 12.33 -1.40 33.01
CA ASP A 636 12.34 -1.18 34.47
C ASP A 636 11.30 -0.11 34.88
N VAL A 637 11.22 1.02 34.16
CA VAL A 637 10.21 2.06 34.41
C VAL A 637 8.79 1.50 34.28
N VAL A 638 8.52 0.77 33.22
CA VAL A 638 7.21 0.13 32.98
C VAL A 638 6.83 -0.82 34.14
N ASN A 639 7.79 -1.65 34.59
CA ASN A 639 7.56 -2.60 35.68
C ASN A 639 7.38 -1.88 37.02
N GLN A 640 8.28 -0.96 37.39
CA GLN A 640 8.27 -0.25 38.67
C GLN A 640 7.07 0.70 38.79
N SER A 641 6.56 1.22 37.66
CA SER A 641 5.31 1.99 37.65
C SER A 641 4.09 1.15 38.00
N GLY A 642 4.18 -0.19 38.03
CA GLY A 642 3.04 -1.10 38.26
C GLY A 642 2.00 -1.07 37.13
N TRP A 643 2.31 -0.47 35.98
CA TRP A 643 1.38 -0.32 34.88
C TRP A 643 0.95 -1.69 34.30
N MET A 644 1.91 -2.60 34.09
CA MET A 644 1.64 -3.96 33.60
C MET A 644 0.66 -4.73 34.51
N VAL A 645 0.79 -4.58 35.83
CA VAL A 645 -0.11 -5.26 36.80
C VAL A 645 -1.53 -4.68 36.70
N ARG A 646 -1.66 -3.35 36.55
CA ARG A 646 -2.97 -2.71 36.38
C ARG A 646 -3.64 -3.11 35.08
N LEU A 647 -2.89 -3.20 33.97
CA LEU A 647 -3.38 -3.68 32.69
C LEU A 647 -3.84 -5.14 32.79
N ALA A 648 -3.02 -6.02 33.36
CA ALA A 648 -3.38 -7.44 33.52
C ALA A 648 -4.67 -7.65 34.33
N GLY A 649 -4.95 -6.77 35.31
CA GLY A 649 -6.17 -6.79 36.10
C GLY A 649 -7.47 -6.42 35.34
N GLN A 650 -7.38 -5.86 34.12
CA GLN A 650 -8.51 -5.46 33.28
C GLN A 650 -9.06 -6.60 32.39
N GLY A 651 -8.71 -7.85 32.67
CA GLY A 651 -9.23 -9.00 31.92
C GLY A 651 -8.58 -9.20 30.55
N ALA A 652 -9.32 -9.67 29.56
CA ALA A 652 -8.80 -10.00 28.22
C ALA A 652 -8.29 -8.76 27.49
N GLU A 653 -9.01 -7.65 27.56
CA GLU A 653 -8.61 -6.37 26.95
C GLU A 653 -7.31 -5.84 27.57
N GLY A 654 -7.20 -5.89 28.89
CA GLY A 654 -5.98 -5.46 29.58
C GLY A 654 -4.77 -6.33 29.23
N ARG A 655 -4.96 -7.63 29.02
CA ARG A 655 -3.86 -8.51 28.54
C ARG A 655 -3.42 -8.15 27.13
N ALA A 656 -4.34 -7.82 26.23
CA ALA A 656 -4.01 -7.36 24.88
C ALA A 656 -3.24 -6.03 24.92
N ARG A 657 -3.64 -5.09 25.78
CA ARG A 657 -2.93 -3.83 26.02
C ARG A 657 -1.53 -4.08 26.60
N ALA A 658 -1.38 -4.99 27.55
CA ALA A 658 -0.07 -5.38 28.09
C ALA A 658 0.86 -6.00 27.02
N ALA A 659 0.31 -6.79 26.09
CA ALA A 659 1.07 -7.33 24.98
C ALA A 659 1.55 -6.21 24.01
N ASN A 660 0.76 -5.15 23.81
CA ASN A 660 1.20 -3.96 23.07
C ASN A 660 2.40 -3.27 23.75
N VAL A 661 2.39 -3.16 25.10
CA VAL A 661 3.52 -2.60 25.86
C VAL A 661 4.78 -3.43 25.65
N LEU A 662 4.68 -4.76 25.71
CA LEU A 662 5.84 -5.65 25.48
C LEU A 662 6.40 -5.49 24.09
N LYS A 663 5.53 -5.45 23.09
CA LYS A 663 5.92 -5.21 21.69
C LYS A 663 6.62 -3.87 21.51
N ALA A 664 6.13 -2.81 22.17
CA ALA A 664 6.79 -1.50 22.16
C ALA A 664 8.21 -1.56 22.73
N LEU A 665 8.39 -2.28 23.84
CA LEU A 665 9.70 -2.46 24.49
C LEU A 665 10.67 -3.30 23.65
N ASP A 666 10.15 -4.30 22.95
CA ASP A 666 10.95 -5.12 22.04
C ASP A 666 11.41 -4.32 20.81
N ALA A 667 10.55 -3.45 20.27
CA ALA A 667 10.93 -2.53 19.18
C ALA A 667 12.03 -1.54 19.60
N ILE A 668 12.01 -1.06 20.86
CA ILE A 668 13.08 -0.21 21.40
C ILE A 668 14.39 -1.00 21.50
N ALA A 669 14.33 -2.25 21.97
CA ALA A 669 15.52 -3.10 22.10
C ALA A 669 16.14 -3.42 20.73
N GLU A 670 15.31 -3.65 19.73
CA GLU A 670 15.75 -3.88 18.37
C GLU A 670 16.38 -2.63 17.75
N ALA A 671 15.75 -1.46 17.90
CA ALA A 671 16.30 -0.18 17.45
C ALA A 671 17.64 0.12 18.12
N GLU A 672 17.79 -0.13 19.43
CA GLU A 672 19.04 0.05 20.17
C GLU A 672 20.15 -0.89 19.68
N ALA A 673 19.81 -2.15 19.39
CA ALA A 673 20.76 -3.13 18.88
C ALA A 673 21.27 -2.75 17.47
N GLN A 674 20.40 -2.18 16.63
CA GLN A 674 20.75 -1.78 15.27
C GLN A 674 21.50 -0.43 15.18
N LEU A 675 21.12 0.56 15.99
CA LEU A 675 21.60 1.94 15.90
C LEU A 675 22.67 2.32 16.93
N GLY A 676 22.87 1.46 17.94
CA GLY A 676 23.71 1.76 19.08
C GLY A 676 22.98 2.56 20.17
N ALA A 677 23.70 2.82 21.29
CA ALA A 677 23.13 3.31 22.55
C ALA A 677 22.83 4.82 22.60
N ALA A 678 22.74 5.57 21.49
CA ALA A 678 22.40 6.99 21.52
C ALA A 678 20.89 7.19 21.75
N PRO A 679 20.43 7.68 22.92
CA PRO A 679 19.02 7.68 23.30
C PRO A 679 18.11 8.41 22.31
N ARG A 680 18.59 9.52 21.73
CA ARG A 680 17.83 10.30 20.75
C ARG A 680 17.62 9.56 19.43
N GLN A 681 18.61 8.80 18.98
CA GLN A 681 18.47 8.01 17.75
C GLN A 681 17.48 6.86 17.95
N VAL A 682 17.50 6.23 19.12
CA VAL A 682 16.52 5.19 19.48
C VAL A 682 15.10 5.78 19.56
N ALA A 683 14.93 7.00 20.11
CA ALA A 683 13.63 7.67 20.14
C ALA A 683 13.11 7.99 18.74
N LEU A 684 13.96 8.48 17.85
CA LEU A 684 13.62 8.73 16.44
C LEU A 684 13.31 7.44 15.68
N ALA A 685 14.03 6.35 15.95
CA ALA A 685 13.76 5.04 15.35
C ALA A 685 12.41 4.48 15.83
N TYR A 686 12.09 4.67 17.11
CA TYR A 686 10.78 4.27 17.61
C TYR A 686 9.64 5.10 16.99
N ASP A 687 9.84 6.42 16.77
CA ASP A 687 8.86 7.24 16.03
C ASP A 687 8.63 6.71 14.62
N ARG A 688 9.69 6.35 13.91
CA ARG A 688 9.62 5.74 12.57
C ARG A 688 8.95 4.37 12.58
N PHE A 689 9.23 3.54 13.59
CA PHE A 689 8.54 2.27 13.78
C PHE A 689 7.02 2.47 13.93
N LEU A 690 6.59 3.53 14.63
CA LEU A 690 5.18 3.89 14.74
C LEU A 690 4.59 4.43 13.42
N GLU A 691 5.38 5.11 12.60
CA GLU A 691 4.97 5.58 11.26
C GLU A 691 4.96 4.46 10.23
N GLY A 692 5.68 3.38 10.47
CA GLY A 692 5.82 2.22 9.58
C GLY A 692 4.50 1.46 9.38
N LYS A 693 4.24 1.03 8.14
CA LYS A 693 2.98 0.39 7.73
C LYS A 693 2.80 -1.06 8.22
N GLN A 694 3.75 -1.64 8.95
CA GLN A 694 3.83 -3.09 9.19
C GLN A 694 3.91 -3.54 10.66
N ALA A 695 3.48 -2.73 11.63
CA ALA A 695 3.39 -3.20 13.00
C ALA A 695 2.02 -3.87 13.28
N PRO A 696 1.85 -5.20 13.11
CA PRO A 696 0.61 -5.87 13.48
C PRO A 696 0.40 -5.72 15.00
N GLY A 697 -0.80 -5.35 15.44
CA GLY A 697 -1.16 -5.39 16.86
C GLY A 697 -0.96 -6.77 17.44
N ALA A 698 -0.88 -6.89 18.78
CA ALA A 698 -0.80 -8.19 19.44
C ALA A 698 -1.95 -9.09 18.96
N LEU A 699 -1.61 -10.27 18.46
CA LEU A 699 -2.57 -11.30 18.08
C LEU A 699 -3.33 -11.74 19.33
N ASN A 700 -4.63 -11.49 19.38
CA ASN A 700 -5.49 -12.25 20.28
C ASN A 700 -5.51 -13.70 19.82
N GLU A 701 -5.52 -14.63 20.78
CA GLU A 701 -5.56 -16.07 20.56
C GLU A 701 -6.53 -16.43 19.42
N GLU A 702 -6.10 -17.23 18.45
CA GLU A 702 -6.94 -17.83 17.44
C GLU A 702 -8.08 -18.60 18.14
N GLY A 703 -9.32 -18.12 17.99
CA GLY A 703 -10.52 -18.74 18.57
C GLY A 703 -11.38 -17.83 19.45
N GLY A 704 -11.05 -16.54 19.60
CA GLY A 704 -11.91 -15.59 20.32
C GLY A 704 -13.25 -15.38 19.59
N ASN A 705 -14.36 -15.27 20.37
CA ASN A 705 -15.71 -14.96 19.84
C ASN A 705 -15.83 -13.44 19.53
N ALA A 706 -14.98 -12.92 18.62
CA ALA A 706 -14.92 -11.51 18.29
C ALA A 706 -14.87 -11.31 16.76
N VAL A 707 -15.48 -10.22 16.28
CA VAL A 707 -15.38 -9.78 14.88
C VAL A 707 -13.94 -9.37 14.58
N ARG A 708 -13.39 -9.83 13.48
CA ARG A 708 -12.06 -9.40 13.01
C ARG A 708 -12.17 -8.25 12.04
N ILE A 709 -11.38 -7.19 12.24
CA ILE A 709 -11.23 -6.07 11.32
C ILE A 709 -9.79 -6.13 10.80
N MET A 710 -9.61 -6.26 9.48
CA MET A 710 -8.27 -6.35 8.88
C MET A 710 -8.23 -5.77 7.46
N THR A 711 -7.02 -5.56 6.93
CA THR A 711 -6.87 -5.18 5.53
C THR A 711 -7.10 -6.39 4.62
N VAL A 712 -7.51 -6.12 3.37
CA VAL A 712 -7.61 -7.17 2.35
C VAL A 712 -6.26 -7.86 2.14
N HIS A 713 -5.15 -7.12 2.17
CA HIS A 713 -3.80 -7.69 2.05
C HIS A 713 -3.49 -8.71 3.16
N ALA A 714 -3.84 -8.38 4.41
CA ALA A 714 -3.63 -9.30 5.54
C ALA A 714 -4.54 -10.54 5.49
N SER A 715 -5.65 -10.47 4.73
CA SER A 715 -6.57 -11.60 4.56
C SER A 715 -6.15 -12.57 3.43
N LYS A 716 -5.11 -12.24 2.65
CA LYS A 716 -4.66 -13.11 1.55
C LYS A 716 -4.21 -14.47 2.09
N GLY A 717 -4.70 -15.55 1.48
CA GLY A 717 -4.51 -16.92 2.00
C GLY A 717 -5.60 -17.40 2.96
N LEU A 718 -6.22 -16.51 3.73
CA LEU A 718 -7.26 -16.84 4.71
C LEU A 718 -8.65 -17.00 4.07
N GLU A 719 -9.60 -17.53 4.87
CA GLU A 719 -11.00 -17.67 4.48
C GLU A 719 -11.93 -17.52 5.69
N PHE A 720 -13.13 -16.96 5.47
CA PHE A 720 -14.06 -16.66 6.54
C PHE A 720 -15.51 -17.00 6.16
N PRO A 721 -16.32 -17.50 7.08
CA PRO A 721 -17.74 -17.74 6.84
C PRO A 721 -18.49 -16.48 6.38
N VAL A 722 -18.28 -15.36 7.08
CA VAL A 722 -18.95 -14.08 6.82
C VAL A 722 -17.94 -12.99 6.56
N VAL A 723 -18.06 -12.31 5.43
CA VAL A 723 -17.17 -11.22 5.01
C VAL A 723 -18.00 -9.97 4.69
N ALA A 724 -17.63 -8.85 5.28
CA ALA A 724 -18.01 -7.53 4.79
C ALA A 724 -16.78 -6.83 4.17
N VAL A 725 -16.98 -6.13 3.05
CA VAL A 725 -15.92 -5.40 2.34
C VAL A 725 -16.25 -3.92 2.31
N ALA A 726 -15.34 -3.08 2.80
CA ALA A 726 -15.50 -1.64 2.80
C ALA A 726 -14.19 -0.93 2.46
N GLU A 727 -14.27 0.32 1.99
CA GLU A 727 -13.12 1.17 1.66
C GLU A 727 -12.17 0.59 0.59
N CYS A 728 -12.69 -0.29 -0.27
CA CYS A 728 -11.95 -0.94 -1.36
C CYS A 728 -12.28 -0.38 -2.74
N PHE A 729 -13.19 0.58 -2.86
CA PHE A 729 -13.77 0.98 -4.14
C PHE A 729 -13.06 2.17 -4.77
N SER A 730 -12.54 3.12 -3.99
CA SER A 730 -11.88 4.32 -4.52
C SER A 730 -10.37 4.20 -4.50
N ILE A 731 -9.73 4.77 -5.53
CA ILE A 731 -8.29 5.01 -5.54
C ILE A 731 -8.01 6.38 -4.89
N LYS A 732 -6.96 6.45 -4.10
CA LYS A 732 -6.41 7.73 -3.66
C LYS A 732 -5.51 8.23 -4.79
N SER A 733 -6.01 9.10 -5.64
CA SER A 733 -5.16 9.81 -6.59
C SER A 733 -4.17 10.67 -5.78
N GLY A 734 -3.02 10.09 -5.47
CA GLY A 734 -1.88 10.82 -4.96
C GLY A 734 -1.23 11.50 -6.14
N ASN A 735 -1.19 12.84 -6.14
CA ASN A 735 -0.30 13.58 -7.04
C ASN A 735 1.14 13.28 -6.61
N ALA A 736 1.66 12.11 -7.01
CA ALA A 736 3.04 11.76 -6.76
C ALA A 736 3.94 12.81 -7.42
N LYS A 737 4.84 13.42 -6.66
CA LYS A 737 5.78 14.43 -7.18
C LYS A 737 6.90 13.82 -8.02
N LEU A 738 7.09 12.53 -7.90
CA LEU A 738 8.01 11.72 -8.68
C LEU A 738 7.21 10.63 -9.38
N GLN A 739 7.14 10.69 -10.69
CA GLN A 739 6.58 9.64 -11.54
C GLN A 739 7.70 8.78 -12.11
N SER A 740 7.41 7.53 -12.36
CA SER A 740 8.40 6.61 -12.92
C SER A 740 7.76 5.59 -13.85
N LEU A 741 8.48 5.22 -14.89
CA LEU A 741 8.12 4.14 -15.79
C LEU A 741 9.34 3.23 -15.98
N ARG A 742 9.14 1.92 -15.82
CA ARG A 742 10.19 0.92 -16.12
C ARG A 742 10.11 0.53 -17.59
N GLY A 743 11.22 0.64 -18.28
CA GLY A 743 11.39 0.15 -19.65
C GLY A 743 11.61 -1.37 -19.70
N ASP A 744 11.38 -1.97 -20.86
CA ASP A 744 11.61 -3.41 -21.09
C ASP A 744 13.10 -3.80 -20.96
N ASP A 745 14.00 -2.84 -21.14
CA ASP A 745 15.46 -2.98 -20.93
C ASP A 745 15.88 -2.95 -19.45
N GLY A 746 14.93 -2.70 -18.54
CA GLY A 746 15.16 -2.56 -17.11
C GLY A 746 15.52 -1.15 -16.65
N SER A 747 15.67 -0.18 -17.56
CA SER A 747 15.83 1.24 -17.21
C SER A 747 14.58 1.80 -16.52
N ILE A 748 14.78 2.80 -15.66
CA ILE A 748 13.70 3.48 -14.94
C ILE A 748 13.74 4.96 -15.34
N SER A 749 12.80 5.37 -16.19
CA SER A 749 12.60 6.77 -16.52
C SER A 749 11.85 7.47 -15.40
N LEU A 750 12.32 8.64 -15.01
CA LEU A 750 11.79 9.42 -13.89
C LEU A 750 11.43 10.84 -14.35
N VAL A 751 10.35 11.38 -13.84
CA VAL A 751 10.03 12.82 -13.92
C VAL A 751 9.69 13.30 -12.51
N ALA A 752 10.45 14.27 -12.00
CA ALA A 752 10.20 14.90 -10.71
C ALA A 752 9.58 16.28 -10.90
N LEU A 753 8.41 16.50 -10.29
CA LEU A 753 7.82 17.84 -10.20
C LEU A 753 8.29 18.54 -8.93
N PRO A 754 8.59 19.83 -8.98
CA PRO A 754 8.97 20.59 -7.80
C PRO A 754 7.93 20.50 -6.68
N GLY A 755 8.42 20.30 -5.47
CA GLY A 755 7.58 20.21 -4.27
C GLY A 755 7.00 21.54 -3.83
N GLN A 756 7.69 22.63 -4.12
CA GLN A 756 7.27 24.01 -3.88
C GLN A 756 7.61 24.87 -5.09
N PHE A 757 6.89 25.97 -5.21
CA PHE A 757 7.14 26.97 -6.25
C PHE A 757 7.86 28.15 -5.61
N PRO A 758 9.09 28.48 -6.00
CA PRO A 758 9.79 29.63 -5.45
C PRO A 758 9.06 30.92 -5.81
N SER A 759 9.08 31.89 -4.90
CA SER A 759 8.63 33.23 -5.22
C SER A 759 9.54 33.84 -6.30
N ALA A 760 8.95 34.56 -7.23
CA ALA A 760 9.64 35.10 -8.38
C ALA A 760 9.33 36.58 -8.59
N ARG A 761 10.09 37.25 -9.48
CA ARG A 761 9.78 38.57 -10.00
C ARG A 761 9.58 38.46 -11.51
N SER A 762 8.55 39.11 -11.99
CA SER A 762 8.32 39.27 -13.42
C SER A 762 9.26 40.33 -14.02
N ALA A 763 9.36 40.40 -15.33
CA ALA A 763 10.24 41.37 -16.03
C ALA A 763 9.91 42.84 -15.73
N ASP A 764 8.66 43.16 -15.40
CA ASP A 764 8.19 44.44 -14.94
C ASP A 764 8.46 44.72 -13.44
N GLY A 765 9.13 43.78 -12.75
CA GLY A 765 9.51 43.89 -11.36
C GLY A 765 8.44 43.48 -10.34
N ALA A 766 7.25 43.06 -10.81
CA ALA A 766 6.18 42.59 -9.94
C ALA A 766 6.59 41.32 -9.16
N TYR A 767 6.31 41.32 -7.86
CA TYR A 767 6.60 40.16 -7.01
C TYR A 767 5.45 39.14 -7.11
N ILE A 768 5.78 37.92 -7.49
CA ILE A 768 4.85 36.80 -7.60
C ILE A 768 5.16 35.79 -6.47
N LYS A 769 4.19 35.55 -5.60
CA LYS A 769 4.34 34.58 -4.52
C LYS A 769 4.29 33.16 -5.05
N GLY A 770 5.02 32.24 -4.42
CA GLY A 770 5.02 30.82 -4.78
C GLY A 770 3.62 30.21 -4.81
N ASP A 771 2.71 30.64 -3.93
CA ASP A 771 1.31 30.19 -3.91
C ASP A 771 0.54 30.57 -5.19
N ASP A 772 0.80 31.75 -5.76
CA ASP A 772 0.17 32.19 -7.00
C ASP A 772 0.73 31.41 -8.18
N VAL A 773 2.02 31.09 -8.17
CA VAL A 773 2.66 30.19 -9.15
C VAL A 773 2.01 28.82 -9.08
N ALA A 774 1.90 28.24 -7.90
CA ALA A 774 1.25 26.95 -7.68
C ALA A 774 -0.19 26.92 -8.20
N LYS A 775 -0.94 28.01 -7.97
CA LYS A 775 -2.32 28.14 -8.44
C LYS A 775 -2.45 28.18 -9.96
N GLU A 776 -1.53 28.85 -10.64
CA GLU A 776 -1.52 28.86 -12.12
C GLU A 776 -1.15 27.49 -12.67
N PHE A 777 -0.12 26.83 -12.12
CA PHE A 777 0.25 25.48 -12.51
C PHE A 777 -0.83 24.43 -12.23
N LYS A 778 -1.64 24.60 -11.17
CA LYS A 778 -2.80 23.71 -10.94
C LYS A 778 -3.72 23.57 -12.14
N LYS A 779 -3.83 24.59 -12.96
CA LYS A 779 -4.65 24.56 -14.15
C LYS A 779 -4.13 23.60 -15.21
N TYR A 780 -2.83 23.30 -15.21
CA TYR A 780 -2.16 22.46 -16.19
C TYR A 780 -1.77 21.08 -15.63
N LEU A 781 -1.50 20.97 -14.33
CA LEU A 781 -1.07 19.73 -13.69
C LEU A 781 -2.18 19.07 -12.87
N GLY A 782 -3.22 19.80 -12.52
CA GLY A 782 -4.22 19.36 -11.54
C GLY A 782 -5.31 18.51 -12.12
N GLY A 783 -5.26 17.27 -11.85
CA GLY A 783 -6.30 16.38 -11.36
C GLY A 783 -7.63 16.24 -12.11
N SER A 784 -7.85 16.93 -13.18
CA SER A 784 -8.88 16.57 -14.13
C SER A 784 -8.34 16.86 -15.52
N SER A 785 -7.74 15.87 -16.10
CA SER A 785 -7.54 15.74 -17.54
C SER A 785 -8.85 15.81 -18.35
N ALA A 786 -9.93 16.26 -17.75
CA ALA A 786 -11.23 16.44 -18.42
C ALA A 786 -11.21 17.38 -19.62
N TRP A 787 -10.10 18.08 -19.85
CA TRP A 787 -9.84 18.88 -21.03
C TRP A 787 -8.88 18.20 -22.01
N LEU A 788 -8.15 17.16 -21.63
CA LEU A 788 -7.43 16.26 -22.52
C LEU A 788 -8.45 15.28 -23.09
N THR A 789 -8.73 15.36 -24.37
CA THR A 789 -9.44 14.27 -25.06
C THR A 789 -8.53 13.04 -25.08
N SER A 790 -9.07 11.82 -25.08
CA SER A 790 -8.29 10.59 -25.15
C SER A 790 -7.33 10.58 -26.35
N GLU A 791 -7.76 11.13 -27.47
CA GLU A 791 -6.99 11.25 -28.71
C GLU A 791 -5.77 12.17 -28.57
N TYR A 792 -5.90 13.24 -27.79
CA TYR A 792 -4.79 14.16 -27.54
C TYR A 792 -3.83 13.66 -26.43
N ALA A 793 -4.32 12.94 -25.45
CA ALA A 793 -3.48 12.29 -24.46
C ALA A 793 -2.52 11.28 -25.13
N ASP A 794 -3.01 10.54 -26.12
CA ASP A 794 -2.19 9.62 -26.91
C ASP A 794 -1.09 10.36 -27.72
N ASP A 795 -1.40 11.50 -28.31
CA ASP A 795 -0.42 12.33 -29.04
C ASP A 795 0.66 12.93 -28.12
N VAL A 796 0.27 13.43 -26.95
CA VAL A 796 1.20 13.96 -25.93
C VAL A 796 2.03 12.85 -25.32
N CYS A 797 1.44 11.69 -25.09
CA CYS A 797 2.15 10.49 -24.60
C CYS A 797 3.17 9.95 -25.63
N ALA A 798 2.91 10.13 -26.90
CA ALA A 798 3.84 9.78 -27.98
C ALA A 798 4.96 10.83 -28.17
N SER A 799 4.88 12.00 -27.52
CA SER A 799 5.90 13.03 -27.60
C SER A 799 7.11 12.67 -26.70
N ASP A 800 8.33 12.94 -27.17
CA ASP A 800 9.58 12.81 -26.38
C ASP A 800 9.71 13.92 -25.31
N SER A 801 8.63 14.63 -24.98
CA SER A 801 8.64 15.70 -24.00
C SER A 801 8.54 15.18 -22.57
N ALA A 802 9.21 15.83 -21.63
CA ALA A 802 9.09 15.47 -20.20
C ALA A 802 7.67 15.69 -19.65
N ALA A 803 6.93 16.67 -20.19
CA ALA A 803 5.53 16.91 -19.84
C ALA A 803 4.63 15.80 -20.38
N GLY A 804 4.82 15.36 -21.62
CA GLY A 804 4.13 14.21 -22.20
C GLY A 804 4.43 12.94 -21.42
N ALA A 805 5.69 12.69 -21.11
CA ALA A 805 6.09 11.56 -20.27
C ALA A 805 5.44 11.59 -18.88
N TRP A 806 5.37 12.76 -18.23
CA TRP A 806 4.67 12.93 -16.97
C TRP A 806 3.19 12.55 -17.07
N LEU A 807 2.48 13.06 -18.07
CA LEU A 807 1.07 12.76 -18.26
C LEU A 807 0.86 11.27 -18.54
N ALA A 808 1.66 10.68 -19.43
CA ALA A 808 1.62 9.25 -19.74
C ALA A 808 1.88 8.37 -18.50
N MET A 809 2.89 8.69 -17.72
CA MET A 809 3.21 7.99 -16.48
C MET A 809 2.06 8.12 -15.46
N SER A 810 1.49 9.33 -15.33
CA SER A 810 0.39 9.59 -14.39
C SER A 810 -0.88 8.84 -14.78
N GLU A 811 -1.21 8.79 -16.06
CA GLU A 811 -2.36 8.04 -16.57
C GLU A 811 -2.14 6.53 -16.46
N CYS A 812 -0.97 6.05 -16.83
CA CYS A 812 -0.57 4.66 -16.67
C CYS A 812 -0.66 4.24 -15.19
N GLU A 813 -0.15 5.06 -14.28
CA GLU A 813 -0.20 4.82 -12.84
C GLU A 813 -1.66 4.75 -12.34
N THR A 814 -2.50 5.70 -12.74
CA THR A 814 -3.92 5.72 -12.38
C THR A 814 -4.64 4.46 -12.86
N ARG A 815 -4.40 4.05 -14.11
CA ARG A 815 -4.97 2.82 -14.69
C ARG A 815 -4.50 1.57 -13.96
N LEU A 816 -3.21 1.46 -13.67
CA LEU A 816 -2.64 0.32 -12.94
C LEU A 816 -3.18 0.26 -11.51
N GLU A 817 -3.34 1.41 -10.85
CA GLU A 817 -3.91 1.47 -9.51
C GLU A 817 -5.38 1.08 -9.49
N LEU A 818 -6.17 1.48 -10.50
CA LEU A 818 -7.55 1.06 -10.66
C LEU A 818 -7.65 -0.45 -10.87
N GLN A 819 -6.82 -1.02 -11.75
CA GLN A 819 -6.75 -2.46 -11.97
C GLN A 819 -6.32 -3.22 -10.71
N GLU A 820 -5.41 -2.67 -9.90
CA GLU A 820 -5.05 -3.26 -8.61
C GLU A 820 -6.23 -3.21 -7.63
N ARG A 821 -7.04 -2.14 -7.63
CA ARG A 821 -8.29 -2.07 -6.85
C ARG A 821 -9.32 -3.10 -7.28
N GLU A 822 -9.47 -3.32 -8.57
CA GLU A 822 -10.33 -4.39 -9.09
C GLU A 822 -9.89 -5.75 -8.52
N ARG A 823 -8.60 -6.07 -8.60
CA ARG A 823 -8.05 -7.31 -8.03
C ARG A 823 -8.16 -7.36 -6.50
N LEU A 824 -7.97 -6.23 -5.81
CA LEU A 824 -8.14 -6.16 -4.36
C LEU A 824 -9.58 -6.47 -3.96
N LEU A 825 -10.57 -5.93 -4.68
CA LEU A 825 -11.99 -6.25 -4.47
C LEU A 825 -12.27 -7.73 -4.73
N TYR A 826 -11.72 -8.30 -5.82
CA TYR A 826 -11.83 -9.74 -6.11
C TYR A 826 -11.26 -10.60 -4.98
N VAL A 827 -10.04 -10.27 -4.50
CA VAL A 827 -9.44 -10.97 -3.37
C VAL A 827 -10.33 -10.90 -2.14
N ALA A 828 -10.85 -9.71 -1.81
CA ALA A 828 -11.73 -9.52 -0.67
C ALA A 828 -12.99 -10.39 -0.74
N MET A 829 -13.69 -10.38 -1.86
CA MET A 829 -14.92 -11.15 -2.08
C MET A 829 -14.66 -12.67 -2.03
N THR A 830 -13.54 -13.13 -2.60
CA THR A 830 -13.16 -14.56 -2.61
C THR A 830 -12.65 -15.09 -1.26
N ARG A 831 -12.58 -14.24 -0.23
CA ARG A 831 -12.38 -14.69 1.17
C ARG A 831 -13.66 -15.26 1.77
N ALA A 832 -14.83 -14.88 1.23
CA ALA A 832 -16.13 -15.31 1.74
C ALA A 832 -16.40 -16.78 1.40
N ARG A 833 -16.84 -17.53 2.41
CA ARG A 833 -17.31 -18.92 2.24
C ARG A 833 -18.83 -18.96 2.05
N GLU A 834 -19.57 -18.23 2.89
CA GLU A 834 -21.03 -18.35 3.02
C GLU A 834 -21.78 -17.05 2.79
N TYR A 835 -21.20 -15.90 3.13
CA TYR A 835 -21.87 -14.60 3.09
C TYR A 835 -20.88 -13.49 2.69
N CYS A 836 -21.30 -12.61 1.78
CA CYS A 836 -20.49 -11.47 1.32
C CYS A 836 -21.34 -10.21 1.24
N LEU A 837 -20.96 -9.16 2.01
CA LEU A 837 -21.53 -7.83 1.99
C LEU A 837 -20.54 -6.84 1.35
N LEU A 838 -20.95 -6.17 0.28
CA LEU A 838 -20.22 -5.05 -0.30
C LEU A 838 -20.77 -3.73 0.23
N ALA A 839 -19.99 -2.96 0.97
CA ALA A 839 -20.42 -1.70 1.55
C ALA A 839 -19.73 -0.52 0.85
N MET A 840 -20.49 0.15 -0.02
CA MET A 840 -20.06 1.24 -0.89
C MET A 840 -20.55 2.59 -0.39
N ASP A 841 -19.98 3.68 -0.88
CA ASP A 841 -20.52 5.03 -0.69
C ASP A 841 -20.32 5.91 -1.93
N ALA A 842 -21.21 6.87 -2.10
CA ALA A 842 -21.12 7.84 -3.18
C ALA A 842 -21.55 9.24 -2.73
N PRO A 843 -20.80 10.30 -3.08
CA PRO A 843 -21.24 11.66 -2.85
C PRO A 843 -22.39 12.02 -3.80
N VAL A 844 -23.14 13.04 -3.43
CA VAL A 844 -24.16 13.67 -4.30
C VAL A 844 -23.63 15.02 -4.76
N ARG A 845 -23.69 15.28 -6.06
CA ARG A 845 -23.29 16.56 -6.68
C ARG A 845 -24.48 17.23 -7.33
N SER A 846 -24.41 18.54 -7.50
CA SER A 846 -25.43 19.28 -8.23
C SER A 846 -25.07 19.34 -9.74
N VAL A 847 -25.94 18.79 -10.58
CA VAL A 847 -25.85 18.89 -12.04
C VAL A 847 -27.13 19.60 -12.54
N ASN A 848 -26.99 20.75 -13.18
CA ASN A 848 -28.13 21.57 -13.63
C ASN A 848 -29.14 21.89 -12.51
N LYS A 849 -28.64 22.14 -11.30
CA LYS A 849 -29.43 22.36 -10.08
C LYS A 849 -30.21 21.13 -9.57
N GLN A 850 -29.98 19.96 -10.12
CA GLN A 850 -30.51 18.70 -9.59
C GLN A 850 -29.41 17.93 -8.84
N PRO A 851 -29.69 17.40 -7.65
CA PRO A 851 -28.79 16.53 -6.93
C PRO A 851 -28.75 15.15 -7.63
N VAL A 852 -27.56 14.67 -8.01
CA VAL A 852 -27.33 13.35 -8.62
C VAL A 852 -26.17 12.65 -7.94
N LEU A 853 -26.21 11.33 -7.91
CA LEU A 853 -25.07 10.53 -7.44
C LEU A 853 -23.83 10.80 -8.30
N ASP A 854 -22.70 11.03 -7.64
CA ASP A 854 -21.40 11.23 -8.31
C ASP A 854 -20.67 9.89 -8.40
N LEU A 855 -21.01 9.11 -9.43
CA LEU A 855 -20.39 7.82 -9.72
C LEU A 855 -19.27 8.03 -10.75
N ARG A 856 -18.05 8.16 -10.28
CA ARG A 856 -16.86 8.40 -11.12
C ARG A 856 -16.17 7.10 -11.42
N ASP A 857 -16.16 6.70 -12.68
CA ASP A 857 -15.60 5.43 -13.11
C ASP A 857 -14.07 5.42 -13.23
N ASP A 858 -13.44 6.60 -13.31
CA ASP A 858 -11.99 6.78 -13.50
C ASP A 858 -11.20 6.72 -12.19
N THR A 859 -11.86 6.95 -11.04
CA THR A 859 -11.21 6.95 -9.72
C THR A 859 -11.95 6.13 -8.66
N ASP A 860 -13.11 5.57 -9.00
CA ASP A 860 -13.96 4.82 -8.07
C ASP A 860 -14.70 3.68 -8.79
N LEU A 861 -14.64 2.49 -8.23
CA LEU A 861 -15.30 1.30 -8.76
C LEU A 861 -16.80 1.24 -8.44
N THR A 862 -17.32 2.11 -7.56
CA THR A 862 -18.70 2.04 -7.07
C THR A 862 -19.71 2.05 -8.23
N GLY A 863 -19.55 2.97 -9.19
CA GLY A 863 -20.42 3.06 -10.37
C GLY A 863 -20.39 1.78 -11.20
N ARG A 864 -19.20 1.29 -11.51
CA ARG A 864 -18.99 0.07 -12.32
C ARG A 864 -19.51 -1.19 -11.62
N VAL A 865 -19.34 -1.30 -10.30
CA VAL A 865 -19.91 -2.41 -9.51
C VAL A 865 -21.43 -2.34 -9.53
N LEU A 866 -22.03 -1.16 -9.29
CA LEU A 866 -23.48 -0.98 -9.32
C LEU A 866 -24.06 -1.36 -10.68
N GLU A 867 -23.45 -1.00 -11.80
CA GLU A 867 -23.88 -1.40 -13.14
C GLU A 867 -23.98 -2.93 -13.32
N GLN A 868 -23.17 -3.71 -12.62
CA GLN A 868 -23.16 -5.17 -12.72
C GLN A 868 -24.17 -5.84 -11.79
N ILE A 869 -24.48 -5.22 -10.65
CA ILE A 869 -25.39 -5.81 -9.65
C ILE A 869 -26.82 -5.25 -9.75
N LEU A 870 -26.99 -4.06 -10.33
CA LEU A 870 -28.30 -3.46 -10.56
C LEU A 870 -28.84 -3.91 -11.92
N PRO A 871 -30.05 -4.45 -11.99
CA PRO A 871 -30.68 -4.76 -13.26
C PRO A 871 -30.99 -3.48 -14.05
N ALA A 872 -30.98 -3.56 -15.39
CA ALA A 872 -31.43 -2.48 -16.23
C ALA A 872 -32.91 -2.20 -15.90
N GLY A 873 -33.22 -0.98 -15.48
CA GLY A 873 -34.58 -0.58 -15.07
C GLY A 873 -34.90 -0.84 -13.59
N ALA A 874 -33.89 -1.04 -12.73
CA ALA A 874 -34.11 -1.14 -11.29
C ALA A 874 -34.89 0.06 -10.75
N ALA A 875 -36.02 -0.21 -10.10
CA ALA A 875 -36.83 0.82 -9.47
C ALA A 875 -36.43 1.03 -8.02
N LEU A 876 -36.27 2.28 -7.60
CA LEU A 876 -36.11 2.65 -6.20
C LEU A 876 -37.50 2.80 -5.58
N ASN A 877 -37.86 1.89 -4.68
CA ASN A 877 -39.12 1.92 -3.97
C ASN A 877 -38.87 2.13 -2.46
N GLY A 878 -39.29 3.28 -1.92
CA GLY A 878 -39.19 3.57 -0.49
C GLY A 878 -37.78 3.51 0.09
N GLY A 879 -36.77 3.93 -0.68
CA GLY A 879 -35.35 3.82 -0.27
C GLY A 879 -34.70 2.48 -0.58
N MET A 880 -35.43 1.57 -1.23
CA MET A 880 -34.98 0.22 -1.56
C MET A 880 -34.85 0.04 -3.07
N LEU A 881 -33.78 -0.62 -3.51
CA LEU A 881 -33.62 -1.11 -4.87
C LEU A 881 -34.12 -2.56 -4.91
N CYS A 882 -35.21 -2.80 -5.63
CA CYS A 882 -35.76 -4.12 -5.85
C CYS A 882 -35.12 -4.78 -7.06
N PHE A 883 -34.74 -6.03 -6.97
CA PHE A 883 -34.23 -6.85 -8.04
C PHE A 883 -35.30 -7.86 -8.48
N GLU A 884 -35.52 -7.96 -9.78
CA GLU A 884 -36.40 -9.01 -10.34
C GLU A 884 -35.73 -10.38 -10.32
N ASP A 885 -34.39 -10.44 -10.22
CA ASP A 885 -33.63 -11.69 -10.23
C ASP A 885 -32.94 -11.92 -8.88
N SER A 886 -33.46 -12.88 -8.11
CA SER A 886 -32.93 -13.29 -6.79
C SER A 886 -31.46 -13.75 -6.82
N ARG A 887 -30.89 -14.06 -7.99
CA ARG A 887 -29.50 -14.46 -8.12
C ARG A 887 -28.51 -13.30 -7.97
N ARG A 888 -28.98 -12.04 -7.93
CA ARG A 888 -28.13 -10.85 -7.81
C ARG A 888 -27.97 -10.34 -6.38
N GLY A 889 -28.64 -10.93 -5.41
CA GLY A 889 -28.53 -10.59 -4.01
C GLY A 889 -29.42 -9.41 -3.57
N ASP A 890 -29.33 -9.07 -2.29
CA ASP A 890 -30.02 -7.94 -1.71
C ASP A 890 -29.22 -6.66 -1.82
N PHE A 891 -29.92 -5.55 -1.97
CA PHE A 891 -29.32 -4.23 -2.01
C PHE A 891 -30.00 -3.29 -1.02
N GLU A 892 -29.21 -2.60 -0.19
CA GLU A 892 -29.68 -1.59 0.75
C GLU A 892 -29.15 -0.20 0.35
N LEU A 893 -30.03 0.80 0.30
CA LEU A 893 -29.65 2.20 0.07
C LEU A 893 -29.92 3.03 1.33
N LEU A 894 -28.87 3.67 1.86
CA LEU A 894 -28.96 4.69 2.91
C LEU A 894 -28.72 6.06 2.29
N ALA A 895 -29.78 6.84 2.08
CA ALA A 895 -29.68 8.19 1.56
C ALA A 895 -29.55 9.20 2.71
N LEU A 896 -28.42 9.91 2.80
CA LEU A 896 -28.17 10.97 3.79
C LEU A 896 -28.70 12.33 3.30
N GLN A 897 -29.09 12.44 2.03
CA GLN A 897 -29.72 13.60 1.42
C GLN A 897 -30.49 13.18 0.17
N ASP A 898 -31.44 13.98 -0.25
CA ASP A 898 -32.21 13.73 -1.48
C ASP A 898 -31.33 13.81 -2.72
N PHE A 899 -31.53 12.90 -3.69
CA PHE A 899 -30.85 12.91 -5.00
C PHE A 899 -31.71 12.25 -6.09
N ALA A 900 -31.41 12.58 -7.34
CA ALA A 900 -31.98 11.92 -8.52
C ALA A 900 -31.14 10.68 -8.88
N CYS A 901 -31.76 9.55 -9.10
CA CYS A 901 -31.12 8.31 -9.53
C CYS A 901 -31.57 7.92 -10.93
N GLY A 902 -30.61 7.69 -11.83
CA GLY A 902 -30.87 7.35 -13.24
C GLY A 902 -30.96 8.54 -14.18
N ASP A 903 -31.18 8.27 -15.48
CA ASP A 903 -31.46 9.30 -16.49
C ASP A 903 -32.67 10.11 -16.06
N ALA A 904 -32.71 11.39 -16.41
CA ALA A 904 -33.56 12.49 -15.92
C ALA A 904 -35.07 12.23 -15.69
N ALA A 905 -35.56 11.00 -15.83
CA ALA A 905 -36.94 10.59 -15.65
C ALA A 905 -37.30 10.08 -14.22
N TYR A 906 -36.32 9.86 -13.34
CA TYR A 906 -36.59 9.37 -12.00
C TYR A 906 -36.06 10.33 -10.93
N THR A 907 -36.92 11.25 -10.52
CA THR A 907 -36.77 12.03 -9.29
C THR A 907 -37.61 11.39 -8.20
N GLN A 908 -36.99 10.77 -7.22
CA GLN A 908 -37.67 10.45 -5.96
C GLN A 908 -36.87 11.07 -4.81
N ASN A 909 -37.57 11.77 -3.93
CA ASN A 909 -37.04 12.33 -2.70
C ASN A 909 -36.98 11.22 -1.64
N TYR A 910 -35.81 10.98 -1.08
CA TYR A 910 -35.58 10.05 0.01
C TYR A 910 -35.27 10.81 1.27
N SER A 911 -36.02 10.61 2.34
CA SER A 911 -35.69 11.06 3.69
C SER A 911 -35.03 9.92 4.46
N VAL A 912 -34.01 10.29 5.24
CA VAL A 912 -33.32 9.36 6.12
C VAL A 912 -34.19 9.15 7.35
N GLU A 913 -35.07 8.18 7.32
CA GLU A 913 -35.63 7.60 8.53
C GLU A 913 -35.52 6.07 8.43
N ASP A 914 -34.74 5.52 9.35
CA ASP A 914 -34.55 4.10 9.63
C ASP A 914 -34.29 3.20 8.42
N GLY A 915 -33.01 2.76 8.34
CA GLY A 915 -32.58 1.83 7.32
C GLY A 915 -33.55 0.72 7.05
N CYS A 916 -34.15 0.73 5.88
CA CYS A 916 -35.01 -0.33 5.42
C CYS A 916 -34.18 -1.40 4.71
N PHE A 917 -34.39 -2.64 5.05
CA PHE A 917 -33.81 -3.78 4.32
C PHE A 917 -34.65 -4.11 3.11
N ILE A 918 -33.95 -4.45 2.02
CA ILE A 918 -34.58 -5.11 0.89
C ILE A 918 -34.56 -6.61 1.19
N GLY A 919 -35.59 -7.14 1.38
CA GLY A 919 -35.74 -8.56 1.49
C GLY A 919 -37.10 -8.86 2.00
N GLU A 920 -37.68 -9.70 1.45
CA GLU A 920 -38.88 -10.47 1.56
C GLU A 920 -39.72 -10.27 0.33
N ASP A 921 -39.32 -11.05 -0.66
CA ASP A 921 -40.27 -11.98 -1.31
C ASP A 921 -39.47 -13.19 -1.81
#